data_67735a08bda9a55d4e9bbcd818fc2885
#
_entry.id   67735a08bda9a55d4e9bbcd818fc2885
#
_cell.length_a   1.000
_cell.length_b   1.000
_cell.length_c   1.000
_cell.angle_alpha   90.00
_cell.angle_beta   90.00
_cell.angle_gamma   90.00
#
_symmetry.space_group_name_H-M   'P 1'
#
loop_
_entity.id
_entity.type
_entity.pdbx_description
1 polymer ?
#
loop_
_entity_poly.entity_id
_entity_poly.type
_entity_poly.pdbx_seq_one_letter_code
_entity_poly.pdbx_strand_id
1 'polypeptide(L)'
;MKKSFVITVLLFAYSFNSSGQLSIRGRITDGESGAPLIGANIQVKNTYLGTISGMDGIFYLSELKPGNYEVEVSYIGFENLLREIPLTSNVELNLSMQRTSLLQEEVQIQSTRIAQGVAGTYENVSREMISQINLGKDIPFLMSSTPSLTTTSDAGNDIGYSGLRIRGTDITRINVTINGIPYNDPESHNVYWVDVPDLASSLDNVQIQRGVGTSSHGAATFGASINFKTQSIEPEPYARIETSYGSFNSMKNKIALGSGLINDQWTIDARLSRITSDGYIDRASSDLFSYYVAGAYFNERNILKLAVFSGDERTYQAWEGVPYDSLMTHRTYNPAGEYVDDDENIQYYDNQIDKYKQTQYQLLFTHEFGRYTILNAALFYVRGMGYYENYKTDQKLEDYGEGIFKPDTAISRTDLIRQKWLDNHFAGGTFSALYNPSRKFQLTGGGAYNHYRGDHYGYVIWARDVMVKDQQKPWYENTGEKSDFDIYIKGDYYISKSLRVFADLQYRQIHYQIEGIHDNLQEIDLKKDFHFVNPKFSVQYTISNQHSLYGFWGIAHREPNRRNYLDSDAGYQPLHEILFDYELGYRFRSESIELEVNAYLMDYDNQLVLTGEINNVGDPIMVNVPESYRTGLEAGLAVRILKNLTLDANLSLSRNKILDFTEYVDNWDTGSQDAHYLGLVDLSFSPALIANNRITYQPLKGLSLSFLSKYVSRQYIDNTESETRRLDPYFVNHLLIDYSFHTKWIDEIGINLMVNNIFNAKYETDAWVYRYVYEDQYLMMNGYFPQATLNLMAGVRFDL
;
A
#
# COMPACT_ATOMS: atom_id res chain seq x y z
N MET A 1 12.62 8.05 -42.04
CA MET A 1 13.08 8.41 -40.68
C MET A 1 12.96 7.30 -39.61
N LYS A 2 12.14 6.23 -39.79
CA LYS A 2 11.96 5.16 -38.76
C LYS A 2 13.10 4.12 -38.69
N LYS A 3 13.92 3.97 -39.75
CA LYS A 3 15.04 3.00 -39.76
C LYS A 3 16.35 3.54 -39.17
N SER A 4 16.56 4.84 -39.16
CA SER A 4 17.79 5.46 -38.62
C SER A 4 17.82 5.50 -37.10
N PHE A 5 16.68 5.58 -36.41
CA PHE A 5 16.61 5.66 -34.94
C PHE A 5 16.98 4.32 -34.26
N VAL A 6 16.59 3.19 -34.88
CA VAL A 6 16.93 1.84 -34.36
C VAL A 6 18.41 1.54 -34.51
N ILE A 7 19.05 1.99 -35.59
CA ILE A 7 20.49 1.80 -35.81
C ILE A 7 21.31 2.67 -34.84
N THR A 8 20.87 3.87 -34.52
CA THR A 8 21.56 4.75 -33.55
C THR A 8 21.52 4.21 -32.12
N VAL A 9 20.41 3.60 -31.70
CA VAL A 9 20.31 2.94 -30.40
C VAL A 9 21.16 1.68 -30.34
N LEU A 10 21.26 0.91 -31.43
CA LEU A 10 22.13 -0.27 -31.53
C LEU A 10 23.61 0.07 -31.60
N LEU A 11 24.01 1.22 -32.18
CA LEU A 11 25.40 1.70 -32.22
C LEU A 11 25.85 2.30 -30.88
N PHE A 12 24.96 2.84 -30.05
CA PHE A 12 25.29 3.27 -28.69
C PHE A 12 25.58 2.09 -27.75
N ALA A 13 24.99 0.91 -28.01
CA ALA A 13 25.25 -0.32 -27.25
C ALA A 13 26.60 -0.98 -27.54
N TYR A 14 27.32 -0.56 -28.59
CA TYR A 14 28.59 -1.21 -29.03
C TYR A 14 29.88 -0.48 -28.59
N SER A 15 29.78 0.64 -27.86
CA SER A 15 30.95 1.48 -27.47
C SER A 15 31.43 1.26 -26.02
N PHE A 16 31.07 0.17 -25.35
CA PHE A 16 31.67 -0.12 -24.04
C PHE A 16 33.03 -0.77 -24.21
N ASN A 17 34.09 0.05 -24.10
CA ASN A 17 35.48 -0.39 -24.08
C ASN A 17 35.73 -1.39 -22.95
N SER A 18 36.22 -2.55 -23.28
CA SER A 18 36.76 -3.56 -22.36
C SER A 18 38.01 -3.00 -21.64
N SER A 19 37.80 -2.34 -20.50
CA SER A 19 38.91 -2.12 -19.53
C SER A 19 39.13 -3.41 -18.77
N GLY A 20 40.35 -3.74 -18.39
CA GLY A 20 40.69 -4.98 -17.67
C GLY A 20 39.77 -5.16 -16.45
N GLN A 21 38.96 -6.23 -16.47
CA GLN A 21 37.96 -6.51 -15.46
C GLN A 21 38.61 -7.30 -14.33
N LEU A 22 38.59 -6.71 -13.13
CA LEU A 22 39.05 -7.36 -11.91
C LEU A 22 37.90 -8.06 -11.21
N SER A 23 38.22 -8.96 -10.31
CA SER A 23 37.23 -9.71 -9.54
C SER A 23 37.61 -9.78 -8.06
N ILE A 24 36.56 -9.79 -7.22
CA ILE A 24 36.66 -10.18 -5.84
C ILE A 24 35.93 -11.52 -5.72
N ARG A 25 36.61 -12.55 -5.31
CA ARG A 25 36.03 -13.84 -4.98
C ARG A 25 36.38 -14.19 -3.55
N GLY A 26 35.58 -15.02 -2.93
CA GLY A 26 35.87 -15.44 -1.56
C GLY A 26 34.88 -16.39 -1.00
N ARG A 27 35.01 -16.69 0.26
CA ARG A 27 34.14 -17.60 0.99
C ARG A 27 33.62 -16.92 2.25
N ILE A 28 32.31 -17.04 2.48
CA ILE A 28 31.66 -16.58 3.70
C ILE A 28 31.43 -17.79 4.59
N THR A 29 31.86 -17.72 5.83
CA THR A 29 31.70 -18.80 6.83
C THR A 29 31.14 -18.27 8.15
N ASP A 30 30.47 -19.13 8.86
CA ASP A 30 30.09 -18.94 10.27
C ASP A 30 31.35 -18.98 11.14
N GLY A 31 31.57 -17.93 11.93
CA GLY A 31 32.75 -17.78 12.77
C GLY A 31 32.87 -18.80 13.92
N GLU A 32 31.76 -19.36 14.36
CA GLU A 32 31.75 -20.36 15.44
C GLU A 32 31.92 -21.80 14.93
N SER A 33 31.18 -22.15 13.87
CA SER A 33 31.14 -23.52 13.35
C SER A 33 32.08 -23.77 12.18
N GLY A 34 32.62 -22.72 11.56
CA GLY A 34 33.38 -22.79 10.30
C GLY A 34 32.53 -23.23 9.09
N ALA A 35 31.24 -23.42 9.27
CA ALA A 35 30.33 -23.83 8.20
C ALA A 35 30.15 -22.70 7.18
N PRO A 36 30.07 -23.01 5.86
CA PRO A 36 29.85 -21.98 4.88
C PRO A 36 28.44 -21.38 5.02
N LEU A 37 28.32 -20.08 4.91
CA LEU A 37 27.06 -19.34 4.87
C LEU A 37 26.62 -19.21 3.42
N ILE A 38 25.42 -19.74 3.13
CA ILE A 38 24.87 -19.82 1.78
C ILE A 38 23.74 -18.82 1.65
N GLY A 39 23.73 -18.06 0.54
CA GLY A 39 22.76 -17.00 0.37
C GLY A 39 23.10 -15.75 1.19
N ALA A 40 24.29 -15.66 1.78
CA ALA A 40 24.76 -14.40 2.35
C ALA A 40 24.78 -13.34 1.23
N ASN A 41 24.22 -12.17 1.51
CA ASN A 41 24.20 -11.06 0.56
C ASN A 41 25.53 -10.32 0.62
N ILE A 42 26.17 -10.14 -0.51
CA ILE A 42 27.43 -9.41 -0.67
C ILE A 42 27.14 -8.22 -1.57
N GLN A 43 27.18 -7.02 -1.02
CA GLN A 43 26.90 -5.78 -1.73
C GLN A 43 28.13 -4.88 -1.76
N VAL A 44 28.42 -4.30 -2.91
CA VAL A 44 29.42 -3.25 -3.04
C VAL A 44 28.74 -1.91 -2.77
N LYS A 45 29.07 -1.28 -1.64
CA LYS A 45 28.49 0.00 -1.23
C LYS A 45 28.67 1.05 -2.34
N ASN A 46 27.69 1.91 -2.44
CA ASN A 46 27.69 2.95 -3.45
C ASN A 46 27.74 2.46 -4.90
N THR A 47 27.28 1.22 -5.16
CA THR A 47 27.10 0.63 -6.50
C THR A 47 25.79 -0.18 -6.54
N TYR A 48 25.35 -0.59 -7.73
CA TYR A 48 24.26 -1.55 -7.89
C TYR A 48 24.77 -3.00 -7.99
N LEU A 49 26.07 -3.22 -7.78
CA LEU A 49 26.68 -4.54 -7.78
C LEU A 49 26.48 -5.24 -6.46
N GLY A 50 26.02 -6.47 -6.55
CA GLY A 50 25.92 -7.39 -5.45
C GLY A 50 25.88 -8.82 -5.96
N THR A 51 26.12 -9.76 -5.09
CA THR A 51 26.00 -11.18 -5.33
C THR A 51 25.57 -11.87 -4.05
N ILE A 52 25.17 -13.13 -4.17
CA ILE A 52 24.91 -13.98 -3.01
C ILE A 52 25.94 -15.09 -2.96
N SER A 53 26.32 -15.53 -1.75
CA SER A 53 27.19 -16.67 -1.60
C SER A 53 26.53 -17.96 -2.05
N GLY A 54 27.25 -18.76 -2.82
CA GLY A 54 26.82 -20.04 -3.36
C GLY A 54 26.84 -21.18 -2.34
N MET A 55 26.62 -22.42 -2.83
CA MET A 55 26.44 -23.63 -2.03
C MET A 55 27.59 -23.99 -1.08
N ASP A 56 28.77 -23.51 -1.34
CA ASP A 56 29.99 -23.70 -0.53
C ASP A 56 30.42 -22.41 0.20
N GLY A 57 29.49 -21.44 0.29
CA GLY A 57 29.76 -20.10 0.86
C GLY A 57 30.57 -19.24 -0.09
N ILE A 58 30.91 -19.71 -1.29
CA ILE A 58 31.73 -18.97 -2.23
C ILE A 58 30.88 -17.92 -2.92
N PHE A 59 31.40 -16.71 -2.98
CA PHE A 59 30.84 -15.60 -3.77
C PHE A 59 31.84 -15.14 -4.83
N TYR A 60 31.31 -14.50 -5.86
CA TYR A 60 32.08 -13.98 -6.96
C TYR A 60 31.49 -12.65 -7.44
N LEU A 61 32.28 -11.59 -7.32
CA LEU A 61 32.00 -10.26 -7.87
C LEU A 61 32.98 -10.03 -9.02
N SER A 62 32.53 -10.06 -10.25
CA SER A 62 33.33 -9.84 -11.44
C SER A 62 33.09 -8.47 -12.06
N GLU A 63 33.88 -8.13 -13.05
CA GLU A 63 33.71 -6.95 -13.87
C GLU A 63 33.90 -5.63 -13.13
N LEU A 64 34.72 -5.67 -12.07
CA LEU A 64 35.07 -4.50 -11.30
C LEU A 64 36.24 -3.75 -11.95
N LYS A 65 36.26 -2.43 -11.85
CA LYS A 65 37.41 -1.59 -12.27
C LYS A 65 38.41 -1.49 -11.15
N PRO A 66 39.69 -1.18 -11.43
CA PRO A 66 40.61 -0.82 -10.37
C PRO A 66 40.08 0.36 -9.53
N GLY A 67 40.11 0.23 -8.20
CA GLY A 67 39.55 1.24 -7.28
C GLY A 67 39.48 0.76 -5.86
N ASN A 68 39.04 1.62 -4.93
CA ASN A 68 38.73 1.23 -3.56
C ASN A 68 37.24 0.94 -3.45
N TYR A 69 36.91 -0.25 -2.98
CA TYR A 69 35.53 -0.72 -2.80
C TYR A 69 35.26 -1.01 -1.33
N GLU A 70 34.09 -0.63 -0.88
CA GLU A 70 33.57 -0.98 0.40
C GLU A 70 32.55 -2.11 0.20
N VAL A 71 32.86 -3.32 0.67
CA VAL A 71 32.02 -4.50 0.52
C VAL A 71 31.33 -4.78 1.84
N GLU A 72 30.01 -4.75 1.81
CA GLU A 72 29.16 -5.17 2.92
C GLU A 72 28.69 -6.61 2.69
N VAL A 73 28.82 -7.43 3.70
CA VAL A 73 28.27 -8.78 3.74
C VAL A 73 27.23 -8.85 4.85
N SER A 74 26.03 -9.23 4.47
CA SER A 74 24.91 -9.45 5.39
C SER A 74 24.36 -10.85 5.25
N TYR A 75 24.04 -11.47 6.38
CA TYR A 75 23.40 -12.77 6.42
C TYR A 75 22.51 -12.88 7.67
N ILE A 76 21.35 -13.51 7.52
CA ILE A 76 20.37 -13.63 8.61
C ILE A 76 20.99 -14.36 9.79
N GLY A 77 20.89 -13.77 10.99
CA GLY A 77 21.50 -14.33 12.21
C GLY A 77 22.97 -13.98 12.41
N PHE A 78 23.52 -13.05 11.64
CA PHE A 78 24.92 -12.66 11.71
C PHE A 78 25.10 -11.13 11.67
N GLU A 79 26.15 -10.63 12.32
CA GLU A 79 26.53 -9.22 12.23
C GLU A 79 26.94 -8.84 10.82
N ASN A 80 26.47 -7.68 10.34
CA ASN A 80 26.89 -7.16 9.05
C ASN A 80 28.38 -6.88 9.07
N LEU A 81 29.07 -7.39 8.07
CA LEU A 81 30.51 -7.25 7.95
C LEU A 81 30.84 -6.26 6.85
N LEU A 82 31.51 -5.16 7.18
CA LEU A 82 31.98 -4.15 6.23
C LEU A 82 33.48 -4.29 6.02
N ARG A 83 33.96 -4.28 4.77
CA ARG A 83 35.36 -4.36 4.40
C ARG A 83 35.72 -3.42 3.28
N GLU A 84 36.76 -2.62 3.50
CA GLU A 84 37.37 -1.81 2.46
C GLU A 84 38.41 -2.66 1.68
N ILE A 85 38.34 -2.66 0.38
CA ILE A 85 39.16 -3.47 -0.53
C ILE A 85 39.82 -2.55 -1.57
N PRO A 86 41.12 -2.30 -1.47
CA PRO A 86 41.85 -1.65 -2.56
C PRO A 86 42.05 -2.67 -3.70
N LEU A 87 41.22 -2.61 -4.73
CA LEU A 87 41.22 -3.55 -5.83
C LEU A 87 42.16 -3.06 -6.93
N THR A 88 43.41 -3.55 -6.95
CA THR A 88 44.43 -3.31 -7.98
C THR A 88 44.73 -4.56 -8.82
N SER A 89 44.34 -5.73 -8.33
CA SER A 89 44.40 -7.05 -8.96
C SER A 89 43.24 -7.88 -8.45
N ASN A 90 43.02 -9.08 -8.99
CA ASN A 90 42.01 -10.02 -8.47
C ASN A 90 42.28 -10.32 -7.00
N VAL A 91 41.25 -10.21 -6.16
CA VAL A 91 41.33 -10.40 -4.70
C VAL A 91 40.58 -11.65 -4.28
N GLU A 92 41.16 -12.44 -3.38
CA GLU A 92 40.48 -13.50 -2.66
C GLU A 92 40.17 -13.04 -1.22
N LEU A 93 38.88 -12.96 -0.89
CA LEU A 93 38.35 -12.41 0.36
C LEU A 93 37.59 -13.47 1.12
N ASN A 94 38.23 -14.18 2.02
CA ASN A 94 37.56 -15.15 2.89
C ASN A 94 37.13 -14.45 4.18
N LEU A 95 35.83 -14.47 4.46
CA LEU A 95 35.19 -13.74 5.55
C LEU A 95 34.49 -14.70 6.50
N SER A 96 34.68 -14.47 7.77
CA SER A 96 34.02 -15.17 8.87
C SER A 96 33.07 -14.21 9.56
N MET A 97 31.78 -14.50 9.55
CA MET A 97 30.77 -13.68 10.17
C MET A 97 30.48 -14.16 11.60
N GLN A 98 30.34 -13.23 12.51
CA GLN A 98 29.94 -13.53 13.88
C GLN A 98 28.41 -13.63 13.97
N ARG A 99 27.91 -14.58 14.74
CA ARG A 99 26.47 -14.69 15.00
C ARG A 99 26.02 -13.55 15.90
N THR A 100 24.84 -13.03 15.60
CA THR A 100 24.16 -12.09 16.49
C THR A 100 22.70 -12.49 16.67
N SER A 101 22.21 -12.35 17.90
CA SER A 101 20.82 -12.58 18.25
C SER A 101 19.85 -11.49 17.73
N LEU A 102 20.41 -10.33 17.36
CA LEU A 102 19.62 -9.17 16.91
C LEU A 102 18.98 -9.33 15.53
N LEU A 103 19.43 -10.30 14.71
CA LEU A 103 19.01 -10.43 13.31
C LEU A 103 17.88 -11.45 13.08
N GLN A 104 17.44 -12.15 14.12
CA GLN A 104 16.32 -13.11 13.99
C GLN A 104 14.97 -12.44 13.72
N GLU A 105 14.80 -11.17 14.07
CA GLU A 105 13.57 -10.41 13.79
C GLU A 105 13.25 -10.30 12.28
N GLU A 106 14.26 -10.33 11.42
CA GLU A 106 14.08 -10.33 9.97
C GLU A 106 13.35 -11.57 9.44
N VAL A 107 13.47 -12.71 10.11
CA VAL A 107 12.93 -13.99 9.64
C VAL A 107 11.40 -14.04 9.73
N GLN A 108 10.82 -13.42 10.71
CA GLN A 108 9.35 -13.45 10.90
C GLN A 108 8.59 -12.86 9.72
N ILE A 109 9.14 -11.79 9.12
CA ILE A 109 8.50 -11.08 8.02
C ILE A 109 8.80 -11.73 6.67
N GLN A 110 9.84 -12.55 6.57
CA GLN A 110 10.21 -13.22 5.32
C GLN A 110 9.16 -14.22 4.82
N SER A 111 8.32 -14.76 5.69
CA SER A 111 7.28 -15.71 5.27
C SER A 111 6.25 -15.12 4.31
N THR A 112 6.00 -13.80 4.38
CA THR A 112 5.04 -13.06 3.52
C THR A 112 5.72 -12.23 2.44
N ARG A 113 7.06 -12.21 2.39
CA ARG A 113 7.85 -11.41 1.46
C ARG A 113 8.53 -12.26 0.41
N ILE A 114 8.81 -11.64 -0.74
CA ILE A 114 9.71 -12.22 -1.74
C ILE A 114 11.14 -12.05 -1.22
N ALA A 115 11.83 -13.17 -1.01
CA ALA A 115 13.23 -13.14 -0.63
C ALA A 115 14.09 -12.62 -1.77
N GLN A 116 15.21 -11.97 -1.43
CA GLN A 116 16.15 -11.47 -2.43
C GLN A 116 16.62 -12.60 -3.36
N GLY A 117 16.54 -12.37 -4.67
CA GLY A 117 16.89 -13.38 -5.68
C GLY A 117 15.80 -14.42 -5.97
N VAL A 118 14.60 -14.34 -5.41
CA VAL A 118 13.41 -15.09 -5.86
C VAL A 118 12.77 -14.36 -7.03
N ALA A 119 12.26 -15.13 -8.00
CA ALA A 119 11.54 -14.60 -9.15
C ALA A 119 10.21 -13.96 -8.72
N GLY A 120 9.94 -12.78 -9.24
CA GLY A 120 8.73 -11.98 -8.97
C GLY A 120 9.03 -10.49 -9.05
N THR A 121 7.99 -9.70 -9.23
CA THR A 121 8.08 -8.24 -9.36
C THR A 121 7.85 -7.58 -8.00
N TYR A 122 8.90 -7.02 -7.40
CA TYR A 122 8.79 -6.33 -6.12
C TYR A 122 9.74 -5.14 -6.03
N GLU A 123 9.42 -4.22 -5.11
CA GLU A 123 10.23 -3.06 -4.74
C GLU A 123 10.33 -2.98 -3.21
N ASN A 124 11.49 -2.56 -2.71
CA ASN A 124 11.70 -2.27 -1.30
C ASN A 124 11.92 -0.77 -1.12
N VAL A 125 11.09 -0.13 -0.31
CA VAL A 125 11.25 1.28 0.08
C VAL A 125 11.88 1.31 1.46
N SER A 126 13.09 1.88 1.56
CA SER A 126 13.83 1.90 2.83
C SER A 126 13.36 3.01 3.77
N ARG A 127 13.72 2.90 5.06
CA ARG A 127 13.46 3.90 6.09
C ARG A 127 14.01 5.29 5.69
N GLU A 128 15.20 5.33 5.11
CA GLU A 128 15.85 6.57 4.68
C GLU A 128 15.03 7.27 3.59
N MET A 129 14.55 6.51 2.60
CA MET A 129 13.68 7.07 1.55
C MET A 129 12.37 7.59 2.12
N ILE A 130 11.75 6.83 3.03
CA ILE A 130 10.50 7.23 3.71
C ILE A 130 10.73 8.51 4.51
N SER A 131 11.77 8.58 5.34
CA SER A 131 12.04 9.70 6.24
C SER A 131 12.28 11.02 5.53
N GLN A 132 12.87 11.00 4.32
CA GLN A 132 13.13 12.20 3.53
C GLN A 132 11.82 12.90 3.08
N ILE A 133 10.77 12.16 2.82
CA ILE A 133 9.51 12.67 2.26
C ILE A 133 8.34 12.65 3.25
N ASN A 134 8.51 12.06 4.44
CA ASN A 134 7.47 11.95 5.47
C ASN A 134 7.33 13.24 6.29
N LEU A 135 6.82 14.29 5.65
CA LEU A 135 6.51 15.57 6.30
C LEU A 135 5.06 15.67 6.82
N GLY A 136 4.34 14.52 6.91
CA GLY A 136 2.95 14.43 7.34
C GLY A 136 2.01 13.84 6.29
N LYS A 137 2.54 13.47 5.11
CA LYS A 137 1.74 12.80 4.06
C LYS A 137 1.35 11.38 4.44
N ASP A 138 0.21 10.94 3.95
CA ASP A 138 -0.25 9.58 4.10
C ASP A 138 0.63 8.57 3.35
N ILE A 139 0.60 7.33 3.81
CA ILE A 139 1.43 6.23 3.31
C ILE A 139 1.37 6.05 1.78
N PRO A 140 0.21 6.12 1.08
CA PRO A 140 0.15 6.00 -0.37
C PRO A 140 1.11 6.94 -1.11
N PHE A 141 1.23 8.19 -0.64
CA PHE A 141 2.07 9.20 -1.27
C PHE A 141 3.57 8.97 -1.05
N LEU A 142 3.94 8.28 0.05
CA LEU A 142 5.32 7.87 0.31
C LEU A 142 5.81 6.75 -0.61
N MET A 143 4.87 6.03 -1.25
CA MET A 143 5.11 4.97 -2.22
C MET A 143 4.82 5.39 -3.67
N SER A 144 4.51 6.67 -3.92
CA SER A 144 4.01 7.16 -5.21
C SER A 144 4.98 6.98 -6.39
N SER A 145 6.27 6.76 -6.12
CA SER A 145 7.30 6.48 -7.15
C SER A 145 7.31 5.02 -7.62
N THR A 146 6.56 4.12 -6.99
CA THR A 146 6.47 2.71 -7.41
C THR A 146 5.89 2.60 -8.82
N PRO A 147 6.43 1.72 -9.69
CA PRO A 147 5.88 1.49 -11.03
C PRO A 147 4.40 1.09 -10.99
N SER A 148 3.62 1.57 -11.95
CA SER A 148 2.18 1.27 -12.09
C SER A 148 1.29 1.73 -10.91
N LEU A 149 1.80 2.55 -9.99
CA LEU A 149 1.06 3.04 -8.83
C LEU A 149 0.48 4.43 -9.09
N THR A 150 -0.80 4.63 -8.81
CA THR A 150 -1.49 5.92 -8.73
C THR A 150 -2.01 6.15 -7.32
N THR A 151 -2.15 7.42 -6.91
CA THR A 151 -2.63 7.83 -5.57
C THR A 151 -3.76 8.81 -5.70
N THR A 152 -4.65 8.84 -4.72
CA THR A 152 -5.77 9.76 -4.60
C THR A 152 -5.82 10.39 -3.21
N SER A 153 -6.36 11.61 -3.09
CA SER A 153 -6.62 12.28 -1.82
C SER A 153 -7.93 13.07 -1.93
N ASP A 154 -8.85 12.83 -1.01
CA ASP A 154 -10.15 13.51 -0.98
C ASP A 154 -9.98 14.96 -0.56
N ALA A 155 -9.14 15.22 0.43
CA ALA A 155 -8.79 16.57 0.87
C ALA A 155 -7.84 17.31 -0.10
N GLY A 156 -7.28 16.61 -1.09
CA GLY A 156 -6.45 17.15 -2.18
C GLY A 156 -5.03 17.56 -1.80
N ASN A 157 -4.58 17.34 -0.57
CA ASN A 157 -3.25 17.75 -0.08
C ASN A 157 -2.44 16.62 0.55
N ASP A 158 -2.72 15.37 0.19
CA ASP A 158 -2.00 14.17 0.61
C ASP A 158 -2.14 13.82 2.11
N ILE A 159 -3.11 14.41 2.85
CA ILE A 159 -3.40 14.20 4.27
C ILE A 159 -4.90 13.95 4.45
N GLY A 160 -5.27 12.92 5.21
CA GLY A 160 -6.64 12.55 5.48
C GLY A 160 -7.05 11.28 4.71
N TYR A 161 -8.23 11.27 4.09
CA TYR A 161 -8.66 10.16 3.26
C TYR A 161 -7.84 10.09 1.97
N SER A 162 -7.15 8.98 1.80
CA SER A 162 -6.28 8.73 0.66
C SER A 162 -6.37 7.29 0.17
N GLY A 163 -6.11 7.10 -1.12
CA GLY A 163 -6.17 5.81 -1.77
C GLY A 163 -4.98 5.55 -2.68
N LEU A 164 -4.86 4.30 -3.12
CA LEU A 164 -3.88 3.91 -4.14
C LEU A 164 -4.43 2.79 -5.03
N ARG A 165 -3.87 2.71 -6.25
CA ARG A 165 -4.09 1.62 -7.20
C ARG A 165 -2.74 1.14 -7.73
N ILE A 166 -2.59 -0.16 -7.92
CA ILE A 166 -1.39 -0.78 -8.53
C ILE A 166 -1.83 -1.55 -9.78
N ARG A 167 -1.25 -1.27 -10.95
CA ARG A 167 -1.68 -1.82 -12.25
C ARG A 167 -3.19 -1.60 -12.50
N GLY A 168 -3.75 -0.48 -12.00
CA GLY A 168 -5.19 -0.19 -12.05
C GLY A 168 -6.06 -1.01 -11.09
N THR A 169 -5.47 -1.87 -10.28
CA THR A 169 -6.18 -2.66 -9.26
C THR A 169 -6.34 -1.80 -8.00
N ASP A 170 -7.55 -1.70 -7.46
CA ASP A 170 -7.89 -0.90 -6.29
C ASP A 170 -7.40 -1.55 -4.98
N ILE A 171 -7.43 -0.77 -3.88
CA ILE A 171 -6.91 -1.19 -2.57
C ILE A 171 -7.63 -2.42 -2.00
N THR A 172 -8.90 -2.68 -2.36
CA THR A 172 -9.64 -3.85 -1.88
C THR A 172 -9.12 -5.18 -2.46
N ARG A 173 -8.21 -5.11 -3.42
CA ARG A 173 -7.50 -6.23 -4.06
C ARG A 173 -6.01 -6.23 -3.79
N ILE A 174 -5.55 -5.33 -2.92
CA ILE A 174 -4.15 -5.19 -2.53
C ILE A 174 -4.03 -5.60 -1.07
N ASN A 175 -3.32 -6.69 -0.83
CA ASN A 175 -3.08 -7.18 0.52
C ASN A 175 -2.09 -6.28 1.25
N VAL A 176 -2.44 -5.84 2.43
CA VAL A 176 -1.58 -5.06 3.31
C VAL A 176 -1.32 -5.84 4.59
N THR A 177 -0.05 -5.98 4.96
CA THR A 177 0.35 -6.60 6.23
C THR A 177 1.28 -5.69 7.02
N ILE A 178 1.15 -5.73 8.34
CA ILE A 178 2.08 -5.09 9.28
C ILE A 178 2.71 -6.19 10.11
N ASN A 179 4.04 -6.39 9.96
CA ASN A 179 4.77 -7.50 10.58
C ASN A 179 4.24 -8.90 10.21
N GLY A 180 3.72 -9.06 8.99
CA GLY A 180 3.12 -10.32 8.53
C GLY A 180 1.70 -10.57 9.03
N ILE A 181 1.11 -9.65 9.79
CA ILE A 181 -0.28 -9.70 10.28
C ILE A 181 -1.17 -8.96 9.29
N PRO A 182 -2.33 -9.53 8.87
CA PRO A 182 -3.29 -8.86 7.98
C PRO A 182 -3.76 -7.51 8.54
N TYR A 183 -3.81 -6.50 7.68
CA TYR A 183 -4.25 -5.17 8.05
C TYR A 183 -5.55 -4.73 7.35
N ASN A 184 -5.82 -5.20 6.13
CA ASN A 184 -7.09 -4.88 5.46
C ASN A 184 -8.28 -5.23 6.36
N ASP A 185 -9.27 -4.36 6.41
CA ASP A 185 -10.54 -4.64 7.07
C ASP A 185 -11.20 -5.89 6.46
N PRO A 186 -11.60 -6.89 7.25
CA PRO A 186 -12.10 -8.16 6.75
C PRO A 186 -13.43 -8.08 6.01
N GLU A 187 -14.31 -7.09 6.30
CA GLU A 187 -15.59 -6.93 5.64
C GLU A 187 -15.51 -6.11 4.36
N SER A 188 -14.87 -4.94 4.40
CA SER A 188 -14.73 -4.05 3.24
C SER A 188 -13.56 -4.41 2.33
N HIS A 189 -12.58 -5.16 2.82
CA HIS A 189 -11.26 -5.41 2.21
C HIS A 189 -10.41 -4.15 2.02
N ASN A 190 -10.88 -3.01 2.46
CA ASN A 190 -10.21 -1.72 2.31
C ASN A 190 -9.09 -1.54 3.34
N VAL A 191 -8.28 -0.52 3.13
CA VAL A 191 -7.31 0.01 4.08
C VAL A 191 -7.56 1.51 4.22
N TYR A 192 -7.94 1.92 5.41
CA TYR A 192 -8.13 3.31 5.76
C TYR A 192 -6.83 3.85 6.39
N TRP A 193 -6.06 4.61 5.60
CA TRP A 193 -4.74 5.09 6.03
C TRP A 193 -4.82 6.11 7.16
N VAL A 194 -5.95 6.79 7.30
CA VAL A 194 -6.26 7.70 8.42
C VAL A 194 -6.29 7.00 9.77
N ASP A 195 -6.56 5.67 9.80
CA ASP A 195 -6.61 4.87 11.03
C ASP A 195 -5.21 4.53 11.59
N VAL A 196 -4.15 4.78 10.82
CA VAL A 196 -2.75 4.56 11.20
C VAL A 196 -1.89 5.77 10.86
N PRO A 197 -2.26 6.97 11.34
CA PRO A 197 -1.53 8.18 10.99
C PRO A 197 -0.07 8.07 11.42
N ASP A 198 0.82 8.57 10.56
CA ASP A 198 2.27 8.54 10.76
C ASP A 198 2.86 7.15 11.10
N LEU A 199 2.20 6.05 10.70
CA LEU A 199 2.80 4.71 10.82
C LEU A 199 4.17 4.66 10.14
N ALA A 200 4.33 5.39 9.05
CA ALA A 200 5.57 5.52 8.30
C ALA A 200 6.78 5.89 9.16
N SER A 201 6.59 6.68 10.22
CA SER A 201 7.65 7.02 11.19
C SER A 201 8.09 5.86 12.09
N SER A 202 7.32 4.76 12.11
CA SER A 202 7.65 3.54 12.86
C SER A 202 8.04 2.38 11.95
N LEU A 203 8.24 2.62 10.65
CA LEU A 203 8.64 1.60 9.69
C LEU A 203 10.15 1.54 9.51
N ASP A 204 10.64 0.33 9.32
CA ASP A 204 12.00 0.02 8.92
C ASP A 204 12.11 -0.04 7.39
N ASN A 205 11.17 -0.72 6.78
CA ASN A 205 11.03 -0.78 5.33
C ASN A 205 9.64 -1.25 4.90
N VAL A 206 9.34 -1.03 3.62
CA VAL A 206 8.12 -1.49 2.96
C VAL A 206 8.50 -2.32 1.75
N GLN A 207 7.92 -3.51 1.60
CA GLN A 207 8.03 -4.28 0.35
C GLN A 207 6.69 -4.25 -0.38
N ILE A 208 6.71 -3.82 -1.62
CA ILE A 208 5.56 -3.78 -2.53
C ILE A 208 5.76 -4.86 -3.59
N GLN A 209 4.87 -5.86 -3.61
CA GLN A 209 4.84 -6.93 -4.62
C GLN A 209 3.70 -6.62 -5.59
N ARG A 210 3.99 -6.61 -6.88
CA ARG A 210 2.99 -6.40 -7.93
C ARG A 210 2.55 -7.75 -8.51
N GLY A 211 1.27 -7.89 -8.89
CA GLY A 211 0.67 -9.17 -9.25
C GLY A 211 0.35 -10.06 -8.04
N VAL A 212 0.08 -11.33 -8.28
CA VAL A 212 -0.32 -12.30 -7.24
C VAL A 212 0.74 -12.48 -6.15
N GLY A 213 2.02 -12.38 -6.49
CA GLY A 213 3.11 -12.48 -5.52
C GLY A 213 3.19 -13.84 -4.79
N THR A 214 3.86 -13.89 -3.63
CA THR A 214 3.90 -15.10 -2.79
C THR A 214 2.66 -15.19 -1.90
N SER A 215 2.35 -16.39 -1.39
CA SER A 215 1.27 -16.57 -0.42
C SER A 215 1.48 -15.71 0.82
N SER A 216 0.43 -15.03 1.22
CA SER A 216 0.34 -14.16 2.37
C SER A 216 -1.00 -14.41 3.07
N HIS A 217 -1.27 -13.72 4.16
CA HIS A 217 -2.49 -13.82 4.94
C HIS A 217 -3.40 -12.62 4.69
N GLY A 218 -4.71 -12.82 4.74
CA GLY A 218 -5.69 -11.73 4.73
C GLY A 218 -6.61 -11.69 3.52
N ALA A 219 -7.59 -10.80 3.60
CA ALA A 219 -8.76 -10.75 2.73
C ALA A 219 -8.45 -10.33 1.28
N ALA A 220 -7.49 -9.44 1.08
CA ALA A 220 -7.20 -8.84 -0.22
C ALA A 220 -5.96 -9.41 -0.91
N THR A 221 -5.57 -10.66 -0.61
CA THR A 221 -4.41 -11.33 -1.22
C THR A 221 -4.71 -11.73 -2.66
N PHE A 222 -4.66 -10.78 -3.59
CA PHE A 222 -5.13 -10.96 -4.96
C PHE A 222 -4.25 -10.28 -6.01
N GLY A 223 -4.33 -8.95 -6.19
CA GLY A 223 -3.67 -8.26 -7.31
C GLY A 223 -2.33 -7.62 -7.00
N ALA A 224 -2.01 -7.41 -5.72
CA ALA A 224 -0.72 -6.92 -5.21
C ALA A 224 -0.62 -7.16 -3.70
N SER A 225 0.59 -6.95 -3.13
CA SER A 225 0.80 -7.00 -1.68
C SER A 225 1.75 -5.90 -1.22
N ILE A 226 1.43 -5.26 -0.08
CA ILE A 226 2.26 -4.26 0.59
C ILE A 226 2.58 -4.79 1.99
N ASN A 227 3.86 -5.02 2.26
CA ASN A 227 4.30 -5.63 3.51
C ASN A 227 5.15 -4.63 4.31
N PHE A 228 4.56 -4.09 5.37
CA PHE A 228 5.24 -3.18 6.30
C PHE A 228 6.02 -3.97 7.35
N LYS A 229 7.25 -3.54 7.57
CA LYS A 229 8.05 -3.96 8.72
C LYS A 229 8.20 -2.78 9.66
N THR A 230 7.74 -2.93 10.91
CA THR A 230 7.97 -1.93 11.94
C THR A 230 9.43 -1.91 12.35
N GLN A 231 9.83 -0.82 12.99
CA GLN A 231 11.20 -0.57 13.42
C GLN A 231 11.85 -1.78 14.05
N SER A 232 13.03 -2.12 13.56
CA SER A 232 13.93 -3.12 14.15
C SER A 232 14.51 -2.61 15.47
N ILE A 233 15.13 -3.50 16.24
CA ILE A 233 15.79 -3.17 17.51
C ILE A 233 16.95 -2.21 17.26
N GLU A 234 16.93 -1.04 17.90
CA GLU A 234 18.04 -0.10 17.91
C GLU A 234 18.92 -0.34 19.17
N PRO A 235 20.22 -0.65 19.01
CA PRO A 235 21.09 -0.97 20.15
C PRO A 235 21.37 0.23 21.05
N GLU A 236 21.46 1.42 20.46
CA GLU A 236 21.78 2.67 21.17
C GLU A 236 20.50 3.38 21.62
N PRO A 237 20.48 4.00 22.80
CA PRO A 237 19.36 4.83 23.22
C PRO A 237 19.25 6.05 22.30
N TYR A 238 18.03 6.48 22.05
CA TYR A 238 17.78 7.63 21.20
C TYR A 238 16.57 8.45 21.67
N ALA A 239 16.58 9.73 21.31
CA ALA A 239 15.42 10.59 21.36
C ALA A 239 15.34 11.39 20.05
N ARG A 240 14.19 11.32 19.38
CA ARG A 240 13.96 12.00 18.10
C ARG A 240 12.76 12.93 18.21
N ILE A 241 12.93 14.18 17.77
CA ILE A 241 11.87 15.16 17.71
C ILE A 241 11.78 15.64 16.27
N GLU A 242 10.58 15.57 15.69
CA GLU A 242 10.32 16.09 14.35
C GLU A 242 9.13 17.03 14.39
N THR A 243 9.24 18.15 13.69
CA THR A 243 8.13 19.08 13.45
C THR A 243 8.17 19.53 12.01
N SER A 244 7.00 19.61 11.38
CA SER A 244 6.85 20.19 10.05
C SER A 244 5.63 21.11 10.00
N TYR A 245 5.70 22.12 9.14
CA TYR A 245 4.63 23.08 8.88
C TYR A 245 4.60 23.45 7.40
N GLY A 246 3.39 23.71 6.88
CA GLY A 246 3.27 24.10 5.48
C GLY A 246 1.91 24.65 5.08
N SER A 247 1.63 24.61 3.79
CA SER A 247 0.38 25.07 3.19
C SER A 247 -0.83 24.37 3.82
N PHE A 248 -1.99 25.03 3.81
CA PHE A 248 -3.25 24.56 4.38
C PHE A 248 -3.15 24.32 5.90
N ASN A 249 -2.35 25.11 6.61
CA ASN A 249 -2.05 24.94 8.03
C ASN A 249 -1.63 23.49 8.39
N SER A 250 -1.10 22.77 7.42
CA SER A 250 -0.65 21.40 7.63
C SER A 250 0.53 21.37 8.58
N MET A 251 0.42 20.59 9.65
CA MET A 251 1.45 20.47 10.69
C MET A 251 1.58 19.01 11.14
N LYS A 252 2.83 18.54 11.29
CA LYS A 252 3.16 17.28 11.94
C LYS A 252 4.07 17.57 13.13
N ASN A 253 3.77 16.94 14.28
CA ASN A 253 4.66 16.93 15.44
C ASN A 253 4.84 15.51 15.90
N LYS A 254 6.09 15.07 16.08
CA LYS A 254 6.46 13.70 16.48
C LYS A 254 7.55 13.74 17.53
N ILE A 255 7.39 12.87 18.52
CA ILE A 255 8.44 12.51 19.51
C ILE A 255 8.58 11.01 19.49
N ALA A 256 9.81 10.51 19.40
CA ALA A 256 10.14 9.10 19.51
C ALA A 256 11.32 8.90 20.45
N LEU A 257 11.22 7.89 21.29
CA LEU A 257 12.19 7.55 22.33
C LEU A 257 12.49 6.06 22.28
N GLY A 258 13.73 5.68 22.42
CA GLY A 258 14.17 4.31 22.55
C GLY A 258 15.18 4.14 23.69
N SER A 259 15.06 3.04 24.42
CA SER A 259 15.95 2.76 25.55
C SER A 259 17.34 2.28 25.13
N GLY A 260 17.52 1.88 23.85
CA GLY A 260 18.64 1.03 23.49
C GLY A 260 18.57 -0.31 24.21
N LEU A 261 19.69 -1.04 24.21
CA LEU A 261 19.80 -2.33 24.86
C LEU A 261 19.92 -2.20 26.41
N ILE A 262 18.94 -2.74 27.10
CA ILE A 262 18.98 -2.88 28.58
C ILE A 262 19.44 -4.29 28.90
N ASN A 263 20.60 -4.41 29.57
CA ASN A 263 21.26 -5.68 29.93
C ASN A 263 21.41 -6.64 28.72
N ASP A 264 21.66 -6.11 27.55
CA ASP A 264 21.83 -6.84 26.27
C ASP A 264 20.66 -7.77 25.88
N GLN A 265 19.48 -7.58 26.47
CA GLN A 265 18.32 -8.47 26.28
C GLN A 265 16.98 -7.77 26.07
N TRP A 266 16.85 -6.51 26.44
CA TRP A 266 15.57 -5.81 26.40
C TRP A 266 15.66 -4.50 25.67
N THR A 267 14.59 -4.14 24.94
CA THR A 267 14.40 -2.78 24.43
C THR A 267 12.98 -2.31 24.67
N ILE A 268 12.84 -1.01 24.81
CA ILE A 268 11.54 -0.33 24.87
C ILE A 268 11.61 0.86 23.91
N ASP A 269 10.63 0.95 23.01
CA ASP A 269 10.49 2.03 22.05
C ASP A 269 9.10 2.66 22.18
N ALA A 270 9.04 3.97 22.07
CA ALA A 270 7.77 4.72 22.11
C ALA A 270 7.78 5.87 21.10
N ARG A 271 6.63 6.11 20.46
CA ARG A 271 6.40 7.27 19.57
C ARG A 271 5.03 7.86 19.82
N LEU A 272 4.95 9.19 19.83
CA LEU A 272 3.71 9.97 19.79
C LEU A 272 3.78 10.87 18.55
N SER A 273 2.67 10.98 17.83
CA SER A 273 2.56 11.85 16.65
C SER A 273 1.18 12.48 16.55
N ARG A 274 1.12 13.73 16.10
CA ARG A 274 -0.12 14.39 15.69
C ARG A 274 0.10 15.10 14.37
N ILE A 275 -0.84 14.89 13.45
CA ILE A 275 -0.90 15.57 12.15
C ILE A 275 -2.21 16.33 12.10
N THR A 276 -2.14 17.60 11.68
CA THR A 276 -3.33 18.44 11.46
C THR A 276 -3.23 19.12 10.10
N SER A 277 -4.36 19.37 9.46
CA SER A 277 -4.46 20.11 8.20
C SER A 277 -5.85 20.69 8.02
N ASP A 278 -5.97 21.83 7.35
CA ASP A 278 -7.27 22.38 6.91
C ASP A 278 -7.75 21.75 5.57
N GLY A 279 -6.87 21.00 4.86
CA GLY A 279 -7.15 20.47 3.53
C GLY A 279 -7.02 21.52 2.42
N TYR A 280 -6.87 21.06 1.16
CA TYR A 280 -6.97 21.92 -0.02
C TYR A 280 -8.43 22.17 -0.40
N ILE A 281 -9.28 21.20 -0.24
CA ILE A 281 -10.72 21.27 -0.44
C ILE A 281 -11.35 21.99 0.75
N ASP A 282 -12.34 22.84 0.51
CA ASP A 282 -12.99 23.66 1.53
C ASP A 282 -13.50 22.79 2.69
N ARG A 283 -13.17 23.17 3.92
CA ARG A 283 -13.52 22.46 5.17
C ARG A 283 -12.96 21.04 5.34
N ALA A 284 -12.25 20.47 4.37
CA ALA A 284 -11.71 19.10 4.42
C ALA A 284 -10.54 18.97 5.43
N SER A 285 -10.81 19.35 6.67
CA SER A 285 -9.83 19.36 7.75
C SER A 285 -9.58 17.93 8.30
N SER A 286 -8.36 17.71 8.77
CA SER A 286 -7.94 16.48 9.43
C SER A 286 -7.25 16.79 10.75
N ASP A 287 -7.55 16.03 11.81
CA ASP A 287 -6.85 15.99 13.09
C ASP A 287 -6.59 14.53 13.45
N LEU A 288 -5.35 14.11 13.29
CA LEU A 288 -4.93 12.72 13.35
C LEU A 288 -3.90 12.54 14.47
N PHE A 289 -4.24 11.76 15.47
CA PHE A 289 -3.34 11.44 16.57
C PHE A 289 -2.94 9.96 16.54
N SER A 290 -1.68 9.66 16.79
CA SER A 290 -1.21 8.27 16.90
C SER A 290 -0.14 8.08 17.95
N TYR A 291 -0.09 6.84 18.46
CA TYR A 291 1.03 6.37 19.25
C TYR A 291 1.50 4.98 18.82
N TYR A 292 2.74 4.69 19.08
CA TYR A 292 3.37 3.37 18.93
C TYR A 292 4.21 3.10 20.18
N VAL A 293 4.04 1.94 20.80
CA VAL A 293 4.85 1.48 21.91
C VAL A 293 5.23 0.03 21.65
N ALA A 294 6.49 -0.30 21.74
CA ALA A 294 6.97 -1.66 21.61
C ALA A 294 7.96 -2.00 22.73
N GLY A 295 7.90 -3.23 23.20
CA GLY A 295 8.91 -3.82 24.08
C GLY A 295 9.36 -5.15 23.51
N ALA A 296 10.66 -5.40 23.47
CA ALA A 296 11.21 -6.65 22.97
C ALA A 296 12.15 -7.26 24.01
N TYR A 297 12.04 -8.59 24.14
CA TYR A 297 13.00 -9.44 24.83
C TYR A 297 13.65 -10.37 23.83
N PHE A 298 14.96 -10.54 23.94
CA PHE A 298 15.68 -11.46 23.09
C PHE A 298 16.85 -12.13 23.82
N ASN A 299 17.17 -13.31 23.39
CA ASN A 299 18.34 -14.05 23.75
C ASN A 299 18.88 -14.79 22.52
N GLU A 300 19.89 -15.65 22.70
CA GLU A 300 20.54 -16.36 21.59
C GLU A 300 19.60 -17.08 20.61
N ARG A 301 18.40 -17.47 21.03
CA ARG A 301 17.46 -18.30 20.24
C ARG A 301 16.05 -17.79 20.18
N ASN A 302 15.70 -16.78 20.95
CA ASN A 302 14.32 -16.32 21.08
C ASN A 302 14.23 -14.81 20.91
N ILE A 303 13.21 -14.36 20.22
CA ILE A 303 12.71 -12.98 20.25
C ILE A 303 11.25 -13.01 20.64
N LEU A 304 10.88 -12.20 21.60
CA LEU A 304 9.49 -11.92 21.94
C LEU A 304 9.30 -10.40 21.90
N LYS A 305 8.42 -9.92 21.01
CA LYS A 305 8.10 -8.50 20.86
C LYS A 305 6.62 -8.27 21.06
N LEU A 306 6.28 -7.36 21.95
CA LEU A 306 4.94 -6.83 22.09
C LEU A 306 4.93 -5.43 21.46
N ALA A 307 4.03 -5.20 20.50
CA ALA A 307 3.82 -3.89 19.91
C ALA A 307 2.36 -3.48 20.07
N VAL A 308 2.12 -2.24 20.48
CA VAL A 308 0.79 -1.63 20.58
C VAL A 308 0.85 -0.31 19.84
N PHE A 309 -0.06 -0.12 18.89
CA PHE A 309 -0.16 1.15 18.17
C PHE A 309 -1.62 1.50 17.87
N SER A 310 -1.90 2.78 17.85
CA SER A 310 -3.25 3.29 17.70
C SER A 310 -3.25 4.54 16.84
N GLY A 311 -4.31 4.70 16.06
CA GLY A 311 -4.72 5.95 15.44
C GLY A 311 -6.08 6.38 15.98
N ASP A 312 -6.24 7.68 16.13
CA ASP A 312 -7.49 8.37 16.47
C ASP A 312 -7.64 9.50 15.46
N GLU A 313 -8.64 9.39 14.60
CA GLU A 313 -8.88 10.31 13.52
C GLU A 313 -10.15 11.11 13.75
N ARG A 314 -10.13 12.36 13.31
CA ARG A 314 -11.29 13.21 13.09
C ARG A 314 -11.08 13.99 11.80
N THR A 315 -11.87 13.67 10.78
CA THR A 315 -11.80 14.30 9.47
C THR A 315 -13.14 14.92 9.10
N TYR A 316 -13.13 16.09 8.47
CA TYR A 316 -14.32 16.62 7.83
C TYR A 316 -14.51 15.93 6.47
N GLN A 317 -15.72 15.52 6.14
CA GLN A 317 -16.02 14.74 4.94
C GLN A 317 -15.77 15.53 3.66
N ALA A 318 -15.10 14.91 2.70
CA ALA A 318 -14.86 15.43 1.37
C ALA A 318 -15.08 14.38 0.25
N TRP A 319 -15.66 13.22 0.60
CA TRP A 319 -15.83 12.08 -0.28
C TRP A 319 -16.90 12.24 -1.36
N GLU A 320 -17.73 13.29 -1.30
CA GLU A 320 -18.70 13.62 -2.36
C GLU A 320 -17.99 14.22 -3.60
N GLY A 321 -16.78 14.73 -3.43
CA GLY A 321 -16.01 15.37 -4.51
C GLY A 321 -16.61 16.71 -4.96
N VAL A 322 -15.92 17.36 -5.88
CA VAL A 322 -16.33 18.65 -6.48
C VAL A 322 -17.15 18.37 -7.73
N PRO A 323 -18.41 18.85 -7.85
CA PRO A 323 -19.19 18.73 -9.09
C PRO A 323 -18.45 19.35 -10.27
N TYR A 324 -18.56 18.72 -11.45
CA TYR A 324 -17.84 19.15 -12.67
C TYR A 324 -18.02 20.63 -12.99
N ASP A 325 -19.25 21.15 -12.86
CA ASP A 325 -19.55 22.55 -13.15
C ASP A 325 -18.84 23.52 -12.20
N SER A 326 -18.51 23.06 -11.00
CA SER A 326 -17.78 23.84 -9.99
C SER A 326 -16.26 23.80 -10.19
N LEU A 327 -15.70 22.78 -10.88
CA LEU A 327 -14.25 22.66 -11.07
C LEU A 327 -13.58 23.88 -11.68
N MET A 328 -14.28 24.57 -12.59
CA MET A 328 -13.72 25.71 -13.30
C MET A 328 -13.92 27.04 -12.56
N THR A 329 -14.94 27.12 -11.71
CA THR A 329 -15.35 28.35 -11.02
C THR A 329 -14.96 28.37 -9.56
N HIS A 330 -15.08 27.23 -8.87
CA HIS A 330 -14.80 27.05 -7.44
C HIS A 330 -14.18 25.66 -7.20
N ARG A 331 -12.96 25.49 -7.62
CA ARG A 331 -12.25 24.21 -7.65
C ARG A 331 -12.10 23.50 -6.28
N THR A 332 -12.20 24.26 -5.19
CA THR A 332 -12.10 23.74 -3.82
C THR A 332 -13.46 23.52 -3.16
N TYR A 333 -14.56 23.75 -3.88
CA TYR A 333 -15.90 23.59 -3.35
C TYR A 333 -16.13 22.19 -2.76
N ASN A 334 -16.76 22.15 -1.59
CA ASN A 334 -17.13 20.92 -0.91
C ASN A 334 -18.63 20.95 -0.61
N PRO A 335 -19.45 20.10 -1.23
CA PRO A 335 -20.89 20.06 -0.97
C PRO A 335 -21.26 19.45 0.38
N ALA A 336 -20.32 18.72 1.03
CA ALA A 336 -20.60 18.01 2.26
C ALA A 336 -21.11 18.94 3.37
N GLY A 337 -22.22 18.57 3.98
CA GLY A 337 -22.85 19.32 5.06
C GLY A 337 -23.59 20.60 4.63
N GLU A 338 -23.78 20.83 3.34
CA GLU A 338 -24.54 21.98 2.84
C GLU A 338 -26.02 21.85 3.17
N TYR A 339 -26.62 22.93 3.66
CA TYR A 339 -28.07 23.05 3.89
C TYR A 339 -28.52 24.50 3.75
N VAL A 340 -29.81 24.71 3.59
CA VAL A 340 -30.41 26.05 3.52
C VAL A 340 -31.09 26.34 4.84
N ASP A 341 -30.75 27.51 5.45
CA ASP A 341 -31.38 27.95 6.69
C ASP A 341 -32.78 28.58 6.45
N ASP A 342 -33.46 28.99 7.51
CA ASP A 342 -34.79 29.57 7.47
C ASP A 342 -34.84 30.93 6.74
N ASP A 343 -33.69 31.60 6.57
CA ASP A 343 -33.56 32.88 5.85
C ASP A 343 -33.11 32.66 4.40
N GLU A 344 -33.18 31.44 3.87
CA GLU A 344 -32.76 31.00 2.53
C GLU A 344 -31.26 31.18 2.25
N ASN A 345 -30.41 31.26 3.27
CA ASN A 345 -28.95 31.31 3.09
C ASN A 345 -28.35 29.89 3.09
N ILE A 346 -27.35 29.69 2.23
CA ILE A 346 -26.53 28.46 2.23
C ILE A 346 -25.66 28.46 3.48
N GLN A 347 -25.75 27.39 4.23
CA GLN A 347 -24.96 27.10 5.42
C GLN A 347 -24.26 25.76 5.29
N TYR A 348 -23.27 25.50 6.15
CA TYR A 348 -22.56 24.25 6.21
C TYR A 348 -22.52 23.72 7.63
N TYR A 349 -22.82 22.44 7.78
CA TYR A 349 -22.79 21.78 9.09
C TYR A 349 -21.35 21.54 9.54
N ASP A 350 -20.96 22.14 10.66
CA ASP A 350 -19.56 22.10 11.15
C ASP A 350 -19.11 20.70 11.58
N ASN A 351 -20.04 19.82 11.93
CA ASN A 351 -19.73 18.47 12.41
C ASN A 351 -20.05 17.38 11.35
N GLN A 352 -19.93 17.72 10.07
CA GLN A 352 -19.98 16.75 8.96
C GLN A 352 -18.67 15.95 8.92
N ILE A 353 -18.48 15.06 9.89
CA ILE A 353 -17.19 14.43 10.17
C ILE A 353 -17.24 12.92 10.07
N ASP A 354 -16.07 12.33 9.90
CA ASP A 354 -15.74 10.99 10.31
C ASP A 354 -14.86 11.04 11.55
N LYS A 355 -15.11 10.16 12.50
CA LYS A 355 -14.35 10.01 13.72
C LYS A 355 -14.22 8.54 14.08
N TYR A 356 -13.00 8.03 13.95
CA TYR A 356 -12.75 6.63 14.21
C TYR A 356 -11.43 6.44 14.98
N LYS A 357 -11.41 5.42 15.82
CA LYS A 357 -10.23 5.04 16.58
C LYS A 357 -9.95 3.56 16.39
N GLN A 358 -8.74 3.24 15.98
CA GLN A 358 -8.27 1.87 15.86
C GLN A 358 -7.03 1.64 16.72
N THR A 359 -7.02 0.55 17.49
CA THR A 359 -5.86 0.13 18.29
C THR A 359 -5.49 -1.29 17.94
N GLN A 360 -4.21 -1.52 17.69
CA GLN A 360 -3.66 -2.82 17.37
C GLN A 360 -2.71 -3.29 18.46
N TYR A 361 -2.86 -4.55 18.81
CA TYR A 361 -2.01 -5.29 19.75
C TYR A 361 -1.37 -6.46 19.00
N GLN A 362 -0.06 -6.55 18.98
CA GLN A 362 0.68 -7.58 18.28
C GLN A 362 1.70 -8.22 19.23
N LEU A 363 1.62 -9.53 19.44
CA LEU A 363 2.63 -10.31 20.17
C LEU A 363 3.35 -11.20 19.15
N LEU A 364 4.61 -10.92 18.92
CA LEU A 364 5.45 -11.57 17.92
C LEU A 364 6.48 -12.44 18.62
N PHE A 365 6.58 -13.69 18.17
CA PHE A 365 7.53 -14.66 18.73
C PHE A 365 8.33 -15.33 17.62
N THR A 366 9.64 -15.38 17.78
CA THR A 366 10.57 -16.12 16.91
C THR A 366 11.43 -17.03 17.76
N HIS A 367 11.58 -18.28 17.30
CA HIS A 367 12.43 -19.28 17.96
C HIS A 367 13.30 -20.02 16.95
N GLU A 368 14.61 -20.06 17.20
CA GLU A 368 15.55 -20.87 16.44
C GLU A 368 15.62 -22.29 17.00
N PHE A 369 14.99 -23.23 16.28
CA PHE A 369 14.98 -24.63 16.65
C PHE A 369 16.15 -25.40 15.99
N GLY A 370 17.26 -25.44 16.65
CA GLY A 370 18.49 -26.03 16.11
C GLY A 370 19.12 -25.17 15.02
N ARG A 371 19.83 -25.80 14.07
CA ARG A 371 20.62 -25.09 13.05
C ARG A 371 19.86 -24.78 11.76
N TYR A 372 18.72 -25.42 11.55
CA TYR A 372 18.06 -25.46 10.24
C TYR A 372 16.62 -24.98 10.27
N THR A 373 16.05 -24.75 11.44
CA THR A 373 14.62 -24.45 11.57
C THR A 373 14.42 -23.18 12.39
N ILE A 374 13.64 -22.26 11.84
CA ILE A 374 13.17 -21.07 12.52
C ILE A 374 11.66 -21.12 12.57
N LEU A 375 11.10 -20.98 13.75
CA LEU A 375 9.66 -20.94 14.00
C LEU A 375 9.27 -19.50 14.29
N ASN A 376 8.23 -19.02 13.65
CA ASN A 376 7.62 -17.73 13.93
C ASN A 376 6.15 -17.91 14.27
N ALA A 377 5.67 -17.15 15.23
CA ALA A 377 4.25 -17.07 15.58
C ALA A 377 3.89 -15.63 15.92
N ALA A 378 2.69 -15.26 15.60
CA ALA A 378 2.13 -13.98 16.02
C ALA A 378 0.71 -14.17 16.53
N LEU A 379 0.36 -13.44 17.58
CA LEU A 379 -1.01 -13.26 18.02
C LEU A 379 -1.34 -11.77 17.87
N PHE A 380 -2.56 -11.49 17.45
CA PHE A 380 -2.99 -10.11 17.29
C PHE A 380 -4.43 -9.89 17.71
N TYR A 381 -4.72 -8.65 18.10
CA TYR A 381 -6.05 -8.16 18.35
C TYR A 381 -6.13 -6.71 17.90
N VAL A 382 -7.19 -6.40 17.14
CA VAL A 382 -7.51 -5.06 16.68
C VAL A 382 -8.86 -4.67 17.23
N ARG A 383 -8.94 -3.48 17.82
CA ARG A 383 -10.17 -2.87 18.31
C ARG A 383 -10.40 -1.60 17.53
N GLY A 384 -11.49 -1.57 16.77
CA GLY A 384 -11.95 -0.38 16.07
C GLY A 384 -13.30 0.08 16.60
N MET A 385 -13.51 1.39 16.68
CA MET A 385 -14.80 1.98 17.03
C MET A 385 -14.85 3.43 16.56
N GLY A 386 -15.94 3.78 15.92
CA GLY A 386 -16.16 5.15 15.46
C GLY A 386 -17.47 5.33 14.74
N TYR A 387 -17.67 6.53 14.23
CA TYR A 387 -18.86 6.90 13.50
C TYR A 387 -18.57 8.03 12.52
N TYR A 388 -19.35 8.10 11.49
CA TYR A 388 -19.48 9.33 10.71
C TYR A 388 -20.84 9.99 10.99
N GLU A 389 -20.82 11.34 11.02
CA GLU A 389 -21.98 12.18 11.32
C GLU A 389 -22.35 13.01 10.08
N ASN A 390 -23.61 12.98 9.71
CA ASN A 390 -24.12 13.70 8.55
C ASN A 390 -25.32 14.57 8.92
N TYR A 391 -25.32 15.82 8.45
CA TYR A 391 -26.57 16.56 8.23
C TYR A 391 -27.18 16.11 6.91
N LYS A 392 -28.43 15.71 6.93
CA LYS A 392 -29.19 15.28 5.75
C LYS A 392 -30.44 16.11 5.60
N THR A 393 -30.61 16.73 4.43
CA THR A 393 -31.77 17.54 4.07
C THR A 393 -32.91 16.68 3.56
N ASP A 394 -34.15 17.12 3.81
CA ASP A 394 -35.37 16.57 3.19
C ASP A 394 -35.52 15.04 3.29
N GLN A 395 -35.19 14.46 4.45
CA GLN A 395 -35.27 13.01 4.66
C GLN A 395 -36.70 12.56 4.96
N LYS A 396 -37.13 11.43 4.35
CA LYS A 396 -38.39 10.80 4.68
C LYS A 396 -38.31 10.13 6.06
N LEU A 397 -39.31 10.37 6.91
CA LEU A 397 -39.31 9.76 8.24
C LEU A 397 -39.46 8.23 8.19
N GLU A 398 -40.15 7.71 7.18
CA GLU A 398 -40.36 6.26 6.97
C GLU A 398 -39.07 5.50 6.77
N ASP A 399 -38.02 6.14 6.20
CA ASP A 399 -36.71 5.52 5.92
C ASP A 399 -35.91 5.20 7.21
N TYR A 400 -36.37 5.73 8.37
CA TYR A 400 -35.77 5.53 9.69
C TYR A 400 -36.55 4.60 10.59
N GLY A 401 -37.66 4.01 10.08
CA GLY A 401 -38.45 3.02 10.79
C GLY A 401 -39.32 3.58 11.92
N GLU A 402 -40.11 2.67 12.48
CA GLU A 402 -41.07 3.05 13.54
C GLU A 402 -40.39 3.33 14.89
N GLY A 403 -40.89 4.36 15.56
CA GLY A 403 -40.50 4.67 16.93
C GLY A 403 -39.21 5.44 17.11
N ILE A 404 -38.59 5.93 16.06
CA ILE A 404 -37.47 6.88 16.08
C ILE A 404 -38.00 8.30 16.36
N PHE A 405 -39.10 8.68 15.69
CA PHE A 405 -39.70 10.00 15.85
C PHE A 405 -40.98 9.91 16.69
N LYS A 406 -41.35 11.01 17.33
CA LYS A 406 -42.71 11.13 17.92
C LYS A 406 -43.71 11.22 16.76
N PRO A 407 -44.86 10.51 16.88
CA PRO A 407 -45.85 10.56 15.82
C PRO A 407 -46.38 11.99 15.61
N ASP A 408 -46.23 12.45 14.37
CA ASP A 408 -46.88 13.66 13.87
C ASP A 408 -47.41 13.33 12.45
N THR A 409 -48.72 13.34 12.30
CA THR A 409 -49.35 12.96 11.03
C THR A 409 -49.26 14.04 9.93
N ALA A 410 -48.77 15.21 10.27
CA ALA A 410 -48.62 16.33 9.33
C ALA A 410 -47.24 16.39 8.67
N ILE A 411 -46.24 15.75 9.31
CA ILE A 411 -44.84 15.82 8.86
C ILE A 411 -44.41 14.45 8.32
N SER A 412 -44.02 14.38 7.05
CA SER A 412 -43.48 13.16 6.41
C SER A 412 -42.00 13.26 6.09
N ARG A 413 -41.43 14.48 6.04
CA ARG A 413 -40.04 14.77 5.71
C ARG A 413 -39.47 15.82 6.65
N THR A 414 -38.19 15.76 6.90
CA THR A 414 -37.46 16.73 7.74
C THR A 414 -35.96 16.72 7.44
N ASP A 415 -35.29 17.78 7.81
CA ASP A 415 -33.83 17.74 7.93
C ASP A 415 -33.47 17.07 9.25
N LEU A 416 -32.38 16.29 9.21
CA LEU A 416 -31.93 15.59 10.41
C LEU A 416 -30.40 15.44 10.46
N ILE A 417 -29.89 15.15 11.66
CA ILE A 417 -28.51 14.73 11.88
C ILE A 417 -28.52 13.28 12.32
N ARG A 418 -27.70 12.49 11.62
CA ARG A 418 -27.54 11.06 11.91
C ARG A 418 -26.08 10.69 12.12
N GLN A 419 -25.86 9.66 12.92
CA GLN A 419 -24.56 9.01 13.09
C GLN A 419 -24.69 7.55 12.64
N LYS A 420 -23.73 7.08 11.81
CA LYS A 420 -23.60 5.66 11.52
C LYS A 420 -22.33 5.14 12.16
N TRP A 421 -22.47 4.14 13.00
CA TRP A 421 -21.44 3.59 13.86
C TRP A 421 -20.91 2.25 13.32
N LEU A 422 -19.63 2.06 13.52
CA LEU A 422 -18.95 0.77 13.40
C LEU A 422 -18.23 0.49 14.72
N ASP A 423 -18.49 -0.70 15.28
CA ASP A 423 -17.86 -1.24 16.48
C ASP A 423 -17.29 -2.62 16.14
N ASN A 424 -15.95 -2.74 15.96
CA ASN A 424 -15.38 -3.94 15.43
C ASN A 424 -14.23 -4.52 16.26
N HIS A 425 -14.15 -5.85 16.21
CA HIS A 425 -13.14 -6.68 16.83
C HIS A 425 -12.54 -7.61 15.79
N PHE A 426 -11.22 -7.60 15.67
CA PHE A 426 -10.50 -8.50 14.77
C PHE A 426 -9.34 -9.14 15.52
N ALA A 427 -9.36 -10.46 15.64
CA ALA A 427 -8.36 -11.21 16.40
C ALA A 427 -7.88 -12.42 15.62
N GLY A 428 -6.65 -12.83 15.86
CA GLY A 428 -6.12 -14.01 15.20
C GLY A 428 -4.71 -14.35 15.57
N GLY A 429 -4.19 -15.34 14.85
CA GLY A 429 -2.81 -15.75 14.96
C GLY A 429 -2.26 -16.25 13.64
N THR A 430 -0.98 -16.01 13.43
CA THR A 430 -0.21 -16.52 12.29
C THR A 430 0.94 -17.36 12.78
N PHE A 431 1.36 -18.34 12.00
CA PHE A 431 2.56 -19.12 12.28
C PHE A 431 3.31 -19.44 10.98
N SER A 432 4.62 -19.61 11.08
CA SER A 432 5.43 -20.13 9.98
C SER A 432 6.65 -20.87 10.52
N ALA A 433 7.09 -21.87 9.74
CA ALA A 433 8.33 -22.60 9.97
C ALA A 433 9.18 -22.53 8.72
N LEU A 434 10.37 -21.99 8.85
CA LEU A 434 11.39 -21.96 7.81
C LEU A 434 12.38 -23.10 8.08
N TYR A 435 12.56 -24.01 7.11
CA TYR A 435 13.45 -25.16 7.20
C TYR A 435 14.47 -25.16 6.08
N ASN A 436 15.74 -25.01 6.42
CA ASN A 436 16.88 -24.97 5.50
C ASN A 436 17.80 -26.20 5.70
N PRO A 437 17.35 -27.43 5.33
CA PRO A 437 18.10 -28.67 5.62
C PRO A 437 19.38 -28.80 4.81
N SER A 438 19.44 -28.15 3.67
CA SER A 438 20.56 -28.23 2.75
C SER A 438 20.77 -26.94 1.98
N ARG A 439 21.94 -26.83 1.38
CA ARG A 439 22.37 -25.71 0.55
C ARG A 439 21.55 -25.46 -0.71
N LYS A 440 20.70 -26.44 -1.08
CA LYS A 440 19.92 -26.40 -2.32
C LYS A 440 18.44 -26.22 -2.10
N PHE A 441 17.97 -26.37 -0.89
CA PHE A 441 16.55 -26.47 -0.60
C PHE A 441 16.17 -25.68 0.64
N GLN A 442 15.20 -24.80 0.47
CA GLN A 442 14.51 -24.10 1.54
C GLN A 442 13.02 -24.47 1.47
N LEU A 443 12.44 -24.78 2.60
CA LEU A 443 11.03 -25.05 2.75
C LEU A 443 10.45 -24.07 3.77
N THR A 444 9.33 -23.46 3.44
CA THR A 444 8.55 -22.65 4.37
C THR A 444 7.13 -23.19 4.43
N GLY A 445 6.67 -23.57 5.59
CA GLY A 445 5.27 -23.89 5.84
C GLY A 445 4.68 -22.90 6.83
N GLY A 446 3.42 -22.57 6.67
CA GLY A 446 2.76 -21.63 7.59
C GLY A 446 1.27 -21.55 7.37
N GLY A 447 0.62 -20.71 8.14
CA GLY A 447 -0.80 -20.48 8.05
C GLY A 447 -1.27 -19.42 9.05
N ALA A 448 -2.54 -19.10 8.96
CA ALA A 448 -3.22 -18.17 9.84
C ALA A 448 -4.64 -18.64 10.13
N TYR A 449 -5.14 -18.20 11.28
CA TYR A 449 -6.56 -18.20 11.60
C TYR A 449 -6.89 -16.85 12.20
N ASN A 450 -7.96 -16.25 11.69
CA ASN A 450 -8.47 -14.99 12.22
C ASN A 450 -9.99 -15.00 12.25
N HIS A 451 -10.54 -14.18 13.15
CA HIS A 451 -11.97 -13.98 13.32
C HIS A 451 -12.24 -12.48 13.51
N TYR A 452 -13.22 -12.00 12.75
CA TYR A 452 -13.71 -10.63 12.78
C TYR A 452 -15.18 -10.63 13.19
N ARG A 453 -15.56 -9.61 13.97
CA ARG A 453 -16.94 -9.24 14.25
C ARG A 453 -17.05 -7.73 14.17
N GLY A 454 -18.00 -7.22 13.38
CA GLY A 454 -18.34 -5.81 13.26
C GLY A 454 -19.81 -5.58 13.48
N ASP A 455 -20.14 -4.76 14.48
CA ASP A 455 -21.51 -4.32 14.75
C ASP A 455 -21.73 -2.96 14.07
N HIS A 456 -22.72 -2.88 13.15
CA HIS A 456 -23.08 -1.68 12.40
C HIS A 456 -24.45 -1.20 12.87
N TYR A 457 -24.55 0.05 13.30
CA TYR A 457 -25.79 0.62 13.78
C TYR A 457 -25.84 2.13 13.55
N GLY A 458 -27.06 2.72 13.57
CA GLY A 458 -27.22 4.14 13.33
C GLY A 458 -28.18 4.84 14.28
N TYR A 459 -27.85 6.09 14.63
CA TYR A 459 -28.67 6.94 15.48
C TYR A 459 -29.07 8.22 14.75
N VAL A 460 -30.37 8.61 14.88
CA VAL A 460 -30.82 9.96 14.57
C VAL A 460 -30.69 10.79 15.84
N ILE A 461 -29.81 11.78 15.85
CA ILE A 461 -29.51 12.56 17.05
C ILE A 461 -30.25 13.89 17.11
N TRP A 462 -30.77 14.38 15.97
CA TRP A 462 -31.54 15.59 15.86
C TRP A 462 -32.41 15.57 14.59
N ALA A 463 -33.55 16.29 14.64
CA ALA A 463 -34.39 16.56 13.49
C ALA A 463 -35.01 17.95 13.64
N ARG A 464 -35.21 18.66 12.48
CA ARG A 464 -35.70 20.05 12.46
C ARG A 464 -37.17 20.16 12.85
N ASP A 465 -38.04 19.41 12.19
CA ASP A 465 -39.49 19.63 12.23
C ASP A 465 -40.25 18.64 13.11
N VAL A 466 -39.55 17.59 13.55
CA VAL A 466 -40.13 16.52 14.37
C VAL A 466 -39.21 16.14 15.52
N MET A 467 -39.76 15.78 16.65
CA MET A 467 -38.97 15.40 17.82
C MET A 467 -38.44 13.96 17.68
N VAL A 468 -37.14 13.76 17.81
CA VAL A 468 -36.55 12.44 18.00
C VAL A 468 -36.96 11.90 19.36
N LYS A 469 -37.56 10.73 19.39
CA LYS A 469 -38.17 10.14 20.59
C LYS A 469 -37.11 9.62 21.55
N ASP A 470 -36.09 8.93 21.01
CA ASP A 470 -34.96 8.37 21.74
C ASP A 470 -33.70 8.42 20.85
N GLN A 471 -32.78 9.29 21.21
CA GLN A 471 -31.51 9.47 20.46
C GLN A 471 -30.56 8.27 20.59
N GLN A 472 -30.80 7.34 21.50
CA GLN A 472 -30.03 6.12 21.70
C GLN A 472 -30.68 4.88 21.09
N LYS A 473 -31.86 5.00 20.50
CA LYS A 473 -32.50 3.92 19.78
C LYS A 473 -31.91 3.86 18.35
N PRO A 474 -31.25 2.77 17.95
CA PRO A 474 -30.80 2.64 16.58
C PRO A 474 -32.01 2.48 15.63
N TRP A 475 -31.88 3.09 14.42
CA TRP A 475 -32.87 2.83 13.38
C TRP A 475 -32.55 1.56 12.60
N TYR A 476 -31.28 1.15 12.59
CA TYR A 476 -30.82 -0.12 12.07
C TYR A 476 -29.69 -0.67 12.95
N GLU A 477 -29.59 -1.99 12.96
CA GLU A 477 -28.49 -2.69 13.64
C GLU A 477 -28.28 -4.03 12.96
N ASN A 478 -27.03 -4.32 12.60
CA ASN A 478 -26.63 -5.61 12.06
C ASN A 478 -25.19 -5.94 12.44
N THR A 479 -24.89 -7.23 12.41
CA THR A 479 -23.57 -7.76 12.74
C THR A 479 -23.01 -8.53 11.57
N GLY A 480 -21.78 -8.23 11.18
CA GLY A 480 -20.98 -9.04 10.28
C GLY A 480 -19.97 -9.88 11.05
N GLU A 481 -19.90 -11.17 10.77
CA GLU A 481 -18.88 -12.08 11.30
C GLU A 481 -18.15 -12.79 10.19
N LYS A 482 -16.83 -12.81 10.26
CA LYS A 482 -15.98 -13.47 9.26
C LYS A 482 -14.86 -14.24 9.91
N SER A 483 -14.75 -15.52 9.56
CA SER A 483 -13.61 -16.38 9.92
C SER A 483 -12.82 -16.72 8.68
N ASP A 484 -11.50 -16.62 8.76
CA ASP A 484 -10.58 -16.89 7.66
C ASP A 484 -9.46 -17.80 8.18
N PHE A 485 -9.30 -18.93 7.53
CA PHE A 485 -8.24 -19.90 7.78
C PHE A 485 -7.44 -20.10 6.50
N ASP A 486 -6.13 -20.00 6.59
CA ASP A 486 -5.24 -20.36 5.51
C ASP A 486 -4.08 -21.22 5.98
N ILE A 487 -3.60 -22.08 5.09
CA ILE A 487 -2.36 -22.85 5.24
C ILE A 487 -1.61 -22.86 3.92
N TYR A 488 -0.28 -22.74 3.97
CA TYR A 488 0.55 -22.76 2.77
C TYR A 488 1.84 -23.52 2.99
N ILE A 489 2.40 -23.97 1.86
CA ILE A 489 3.74 -24.55 1.78
C ILE A 489 4.47 -23.94 0.57
N LYS A 490 5.70 -23.46 0.81
CA LYS A 490 6.57 -22.85 -0.21
C LYS A 490 7.88 -23.60 -0.25
N GLY A 491 8.30 -24.00 -1.44
CA GLY A 491 9.58 -24.66 -1.66
C GLY A 491 10.45 -23.87 -2.62
N ASP A 492 11.71 -23.69 -2.26
CA ASP A 492 12.71 -23.03 -3.05
C ASP A 492 13.88 -23.98 -3.31
N TYR A 493 14.19 -24.26 -4.59
CA TYR A 493 15.18 -25.25 -4.95
C TYR A 493 16.15 -24.77 -6.03
N TYR A 494 17.46 -24.87 -5.72
CA TYR A 494 18.53 -24.60 -6.68
C TYR A 494 18.86 -25.90 -7.45
N ILE A 495 18.32 -26.01 -8.68
CA ILE A 495 18.64 -27.11 -9.59
C ILE A 495 20.12 -27.07 -9.96
N SER A 496 20.64 -25.87 -10.21
CA SER A 496 22.06 -25.59 -10.50
C SER A 496 22.46 -24.25 -9.91
N LYS A 497 23.71 -23.82 -10.08
CA LYS A 497 24.17 -22.46 -9.71
C LYS A 497 23.43 -21.35 -10.46
N SER A 498 22.92 -21.65 -11.66
CA SER A 498 22.25 -20.68 -12.53
C SER A 498 20.74 -20.85 -12.57
N LEU A 499 20.19 -21.97 -12.12
CA LEU A 499 18.77 -22.28 -12.24
C LEU A 499 18.14 -22.52 -10.86
N ARG A 500 17.19 -21.66 -10.49
CA ARG A 500 16.39 -21.73 -9.26
C ARG A 500 14.92 -21.89 -9.62
N VAL A 501 14.20 -22.72 -8.90
CA VAL A 501 12.76 -22.90 -9.03
C VAL A 501 12.10 -22.68 -7.68
N PHE A 502 10.92 -22.10 -7.72
CA PHE A 502 10.09 -21.84 -6.56
C PHE A 502 8.68 -22.38 -6.84
N ALA A 503 8.09 -23.03 -5.85
CA ALA A 503 6.70 -23.47 -5.88
C ALA A 503 6.03 -23.10 -4.55
N ASP A 504 4.78 -22.69 -4.63
CA ASP A 504 3.98 -22.23 -3.50
C ASP A 504 2.54 -22.70 -3.69
N LEU A 505 1.98 -23.33 -2.68
CA LEU A 505 0.60 -23.80 -2.67
C LEU A 505 -0.06 -23.32 -1.39
N GLN A 506 -1.17 -22.60 -1.53
CA GLN A 506 -2.01 -22.14 -0.43
C GLN A 506 -3.41 -22.71 -0.57
N TYR A 507 -3.96 -23.16 0.56
CA TYR A 507 -5.39 -23.41 0.74
C TYR A 507 -5.95 -22.37 1.69
N ARG A 508 -7.15 -21.83 1.36
CA ARG A 508 -7.84 -20.82 2.17
C ARG A 508 -9.31 -21.19 2.30
N GLN A 509 -9.85 -21.09 3.52
CA GLN A 509 -11.25 -21.31 3.84
C GLN A 509 -11.81 -20.08 4.53
N ILE A 510 -12.96 -19.60 4.05
CA ILE A 510 -13.63 -18.43 4.59
C ILE A 510 -15.06 -18.79 4.91
N HIS A 511 -15.48 -18.40 6.10
CA HIS A 511 -16.88 -18.40 6.50
C HIS A 511 -17.29 -16.96 6.78
N TYR A 512 -18.36 -16.49 6.15
CA TYR A 512 -18.84 -15.12 6.26
C TYR A 512 -20.35 -15.09 6.44
N GLN A 513 -20.81 -14.35 7.46
CA GLN A 513 -22.23 -14.12 7.71
C GLN A 513 -22.51 -12.66 8.05
N ILE A 514 -23.71 -12.18 7.67
CA ILE A 514 -24.25 -10.88 8.06
C ILE A 514 -25.69 -11.11 8.47
N GLU A 515 -26.06 -10.66 9.66
CA GLU A 515 -27.42 -10.82 10.21
C GLU A 515 -27.89 -9.49 10.84
N GLY A 516 -29.20 -9.17 10.70
CA GLY A 516 -29.82 -8.01 11.31
C GLY A 516 -30.58 -7.13 10.32
N ILE A 517 -30.69 -5.85 10.62
CA ILE A 517 -31.42 -4.86 9.81
C ILE A 517 -30.41 -3.93 9.12
N HIS A 518 -30.53 -3.78 7.81
CA HIS A 518 -29.77 -2.83 7.02
C HIS A 518 -30.28 -1.39 7.20
N ASP A 519 -29.48 -0.39 6.84
CA ASP A 519 -29.85 1.02 7.00
C ASP A 519 -31.06 1.48 6.15
N ASN A 520 -31.44 0.69 5.14
CA ASN A 520 -32.67 0.82 4.35
C ASN A 520 -33.83 0.00 4.92
N LEU A 521 -33.74 -0.49 6.16
CA LEU A 521 -34.71 -1.28 6.90
C LEU A 521 -34.95 -2.70 6.35
N GLN A 522 -34.18 -3.17 5.40
CA GLN A 522 -34.26 -4.55 4.92
C GLN A 522 -33.60 -5.51 5.92
N GLU A 523 -34.21 -6.68 6.11
CA GLU A 523 -33.63 -7.76 6.90
C GLU A 523 -32.50 -8.44 6.11
N ILE A 524 -31.36 -8.63 6.76
CA ILE A 524 -30.20 -9.32 6.21
C ILE A 524 -30.07 -10.68 6.91
N ASP A 525 -29.98 -11.75 6.12
CA ASP A 525 -29.57 -13.11 6.54
C ASP A 525 -28.66 -13.68 5.44
N LEU A 526 -27.40 -13.28 5.46
CA LEU A 526 -26.39 -13.70 4.48
C LEU A 526 -25.44 -14.70 5.12
N LYS A 527 -25.24 -15.86 4.47
CA LYS A 527 -24.23 -16.86 4.84
C LYS A 527 -23.50 -17.35 3.62
N LYS A 528 -22.18 -17.29 3.63
CA LYS A 528 -21.31 -17.68 2.52
C LYS A 528 -20.09 -18.46 3.03
N ASP A 529 -19.78 -19.51 2.31
CA ASP A 529 -18.59 -20.34 2.52
C ASP A 529 -17.75 -20.40 1.24
N PHE A 530 -16.43 -20.20 1.37
CA PHE A 530 -15.50 -20.27 0.25
C PHE A 530 -14.34 -21.19 0.58
N HIS A 531 -13.87 -21.90 -0.45
CA HIS A 531 -12.72 -22.78 -0.40
C HIS A 531 -11.85 -22.50 -1.62
N PHE A 532 -10.64 -22.00 -1.41
CA PHE A 532 -9.74 -21.58 -2.46
C PHE A 532 -8.43 -22.36 -2.42
N VAL A 533 -7.91 -22.67 -3.60
CA VAL A 533 -6.58 -23.25 -3.78
C VAL A 533 -5.78 -22.35 -4.71
N ASN A 534 -4.69 -21.81 -4.23
CA ASN A 534 -3.87 -20.79 -4.89
C ASN A 534 -2.45 -21.32 -5.17
N PRO A 535 -2.23 -22.06 -6.28
CA PRO A 535 -0.91 -22.51 -6.70
C PRO A 535 -0.11 -21.37 -7.33
N LYS A 536 1.21 -21.36 -7.10
CA LYS A 536 2.15 -20.43 -7.71
C LYS A 536 3.45 -21.13 -8.04
N PHE A 537 4.06 -20.72 -9.13
CA PHE A 537 5.32 -21.31 -9.58
C PHE A 537 6.20 -20.23 -10.21
N SER A 538 7.50 -20.26 -9.93
CA SER A 538 8.43 -19.39 -10.63
C SER A 538 9.77 -20.07 -10.91
N VAL A 539 10.43 -19.58 -11.96
CA VAL A 539 11.74 -20.01 -12.40
C VAL A 539 12.63 -18.79 -12.57
N GLN A 540 13.83 -18.85 -12.04
CA GLN A 540 14.87 -17.84 -12.26
C GLN A 540 16.08 -18.47 -12.90
N TYR A 541 16.60 -17.82 -13.95
CA TYR A 541 17.83 -18.20 -14.63
C TYR A 541 18.86 -17.08 -14.60
N THR A 542 19.96 -17.28 -13.89
CA THR A 542 21.08 -16.37 -13.79
C THR A 542 22.03 -16.65 -14.94
N ILE A 543 22.04 -15.77 -15.95
CA ILE A 543 22.90 -15.88 -17.13
C ILE A 543 24.36 -15.54 -16.76
N SER A 544 24.52 -14.47 -15.99
CA SER A 544 25.80 -14.00 -15.41
C SER A 544 25.53 -13.26 -14.12
N ASN A 545 26.57 -12.77 -13.45
CA ASN A 545 26.38 -11.95 -12.24
C ASN A 545 25.62 -10.64 -12.49
N GLN A 546 25.59 -10.18 -13.74
CA GLN A 546 24.90 -8.94 -14.13
C GLN A 546 23.52 -9.21 -14.73
N HIS A 547 23.25 -10.38 -15.26
CA HIS A 547 22.06 -10.66 -16.06
C HIS A 547 21.26 -11.82 -15.49
N SER A 548 19.99 -11.62 -15.22
CA SER A 548 19.05 -12.67 -14.84
C SER A 548 17.71 -12.52 -15.56
N LEU A 549 17.07 -13.66 -15.79
CA LEU A 549 15.71 -13.81 -16.32
C LEU A 549 14.86 -14.50 -15.27
N TYR A 550 13.59 -14.15 -15.20
CA TYR A 550 12.61 -14.91 -14.43
C TYR A 550 11.30 -15.04 -15.15
N GLY A 551 10.58 -16.10 -14.84
CA GLY A 551 9.19 -16.30 -15.19
C GLY A 551 8.39 -16.66 -13.94
N PHE A 552 7.19 -16.15 -13.83
CA PHE A 552 6.24 -16.41 -12.76
C PHE A 552 4.88 -16.75 -13.33
N TRP A 553 4.19 -17.67 -12.68
CA TRP A 553 2.79 -17.99 -12.90
C TRP A 553 2.12 -18.22 -11.56
N GLY A 554 0.89 -17.73 -11.40
CA GLY A 554 0.13 -17.92 -10.18
C GLY A 554 -1.37 -17.79 -10.39
N ILE A 555 -2.14 -18.42 -9.50
CA ILE A 555 -3.58 -18.29 -9.40
C ILE A 555 -3.91 -17.69 -8.02
N ALA A 556 -4.84 -16.75 -8.01
CA ALA A 556 -5.43 -16.22 -6.78
C ALA A 556 -6.95 -16.16 -6.91
N HIS A 557 -7.63 -16.31 -5.76
CA HIS A 557 -9.07 -16.19 -5.64
C HIS A 557 -9.40 -15.12 -4.60
N ARG A 558 -10.52 -14.42 -4.81
CA ARG A 558 -11.02 -13.40 -3.89
C ARG A 558 -12.54 -13.51 -3.76
N GLU A 559 -13.01 -13.55 -2.53
CA GLU A 559 -14.43 -13.49 -2.20
C GLU A 559 -14.96 -12.04 -2.38
N PRO A 560 -16.27 -11.87 -2.67
CA PRO A 560 -16.93 -10.57 -2.59
C PRO A 560 -16.89 -10.00 -1.16
N ASN A 561 -16.83 -8.69 -1.05
CA ASN A 561 -16.88 -7.99 0.23
C ASN A 561 -18.33 -7.66 0.65
N ARG A 562 -18.50 -7.08 1.86
CA ARG A 562 -19.81 -6.68 2.39
C ARG A 562 -20.64 -5.86 1.41
N ARG A 563 -20.01 -4.83 0.80
CA ARG A 563 -20.69 -3.91 -0.11
C ARG A 563 -21.18 -4.60 -1.38
N ASN A 564 -20.41 -5.54 -1.90
CA ASN A 564 -20.82 -6.28 -3.09
C ASN A 564 -22.12 -7.09 -2.87
N TYR A 565 -22.45 -7.45 -1.62
CA TYR A 565 -23.69 -8.13 -1.29
C TYR A 565 -24.84 -7.18 -0.94
N LEU A 566 -24.57 -6.05 -0.27
CA LEU A 566 -25.60 -5.19 0.31
C LEU A 566 -25.99 -4.03 -0.61
N ASP A 567 -25.04 -3.51 -1.42
CA ASP A 567 -25.27 -2.37 -2.33
C ASP A 567 -25.60 -2.82 -3.76
N SER A 568 -25.65 -4.13 -4.02
CA SER A 568 -26.03 -4.67 -5.33
C SER A 568 -27.55 -4.66 -5.54
N ASP A 569 -27.97 -4.63 -6.80
CA ASP A 569 -29.38 -4.71 -7.20
C ASP A 569 -30.10 -5.92 -6.61
N ALA A 570 -31.39 -5.77 -6.34
CA ALA A 570 -32.21 -6.82 -5.77
C ALA A 570 -32.19 -8.10 -6.65
N GLY A 571 -31.72 -9.20 -6.06
CA GLY A 571 -31.62 -10.50 -6.74
C GLY A 571 -30.26 -10.78 -7.41
N TYR A 572 -29.34 -9.80 -7.50
CA TYR A 572 -27.98 -10.05 -7.94
C TYR A 572 -27.19 -10.78 -6.83
N GLN A 573 -26.41 -11.77 -7.24
CA GLN A 573 -25.54 -12.53 -6.34
C GLN A 573 -24.10 -12.42 -6.82
N PRO A 574 -23.24 -11.63 -6.16
CA PRO A 574 -21.86 -11.47 -6.57
C PRO A 574 -21.10 -12.81 -6.48
N LEU A 575 -20.28 -13.08 -7.50
CA LEU A 575 -19.43 -14.23 -7.60
C LEU A 575 -18.03 -13.89 -7.10
N HIS A 576 -17.28 -14.90 -6.64
CA HIS A 576 -15.87 -14.72 -6.33
C HIS A 576 -15.05 -14.50 -7.62
N GLU A 577 -13.98 -13.73 -7.48
CA GLU A 577 -13.06 -13.43 -8.57
C GLU A 577 -11.94 -14.47 -8.65
N ILE A 578 -11.48 -14.77 -9.87
CA ILE A 578 -10.30 -15.62 -10.13
C ILE A 578 -9.31 -14.82 -10.96
N LEU A 579 -8.05 -14.84 -10.58
CA LEU A 579 -6.95 -14.20 -11.29
C LEU A 579 -5.90 -15.22 -11.68
N PHE A 580 -5.56 -15.29 -12.97
CA PHE A 580 -4.41 -15.96 -13.53
C PHE A 580 -3.33 -14.93 -13.86
N ASP A 581 -2.18 -15.00 -13.19
CA ASP A 581 -1.09 -14.05 -13.35
C ASP A 581 0.12 -14.70 -14.01
N TYR A 582 0.60 -14.09 -15.09
CA TYR A 582 1.78 -14.54 -15.85
C TYR A 582 2.76 -13.38 -15.94
N GLU A 583 4.00 -13.59 -15.50
CA GLU A 583 5.03 -12.58 -15.58
C GLU A 583 6.31 -13.12 -16.21
N LEU A 584 6.99 -12.28 -16.98
CA LEU A 584 8.31 -12.53 -17.54
C LEU A 584 9.20 -11.31 -17.33
N GLY A 585 10.29 -11.48 -16.59
CA GLY A 585 11.16 -10.36 -16.24
C GLY A 585 12.63 -10.58 -16.59
N TYR A 586 13.31 -9.48 -16.82
CA TYR A 586 14.74 -9.39 -17.04
C TYR A 586 15.35 -8.36 -16.10
N ARG A 587 16.45 -8.71 -15.45
CA ARG A 587 17.23 -7.81 -14.58
C ARG A 587 18.67 -7.71 -15.06
N PHE A 588 19.15 -6.46 -15.13
CA PHE A 588 20.53 -6.15 -15.39
C PHE A 588 21.08 -5.26 -14.26
N ARG A 589 22.26 -5.61 -13.74
CA ARG A 589 22.95 -4.85 -12.70
C ARG A 589 24.42 -4.67 -13.02
N SER A 590 24.89 -3.42 -12.87
CA SER A 590 26.30 -3.07 -13.03
C SER A 590 26.72 -2.09 -11.92
N GLU A 591 27.95 -1.59 -11.93
CA GLU A 591 28.40 -0.57 -10.96
C GLU A 591 27.52 0.68 -10.97
N SER A 592 27.02 1.10 -12.12
CA SER A 592 26.36 2.40 -12.31
C SER A 592 24.94 2.31 -12.82
N ILE A 593 24.46 1.13 -13.20
CA ILE A 593 23.15 0.94 -13.84
C ILE A 593 22.46 -0.28 -13.23
N GLU A 594 21.24 -0.10 -12.81
CA GLU A 594 20.28 -1.16 -12.57
C GLU A 594 19.10 -0.98 -13.53
N LEU A 595 18.73 -2.03 -14.25
CA LEU A 595 17.59 -2.07 -15.15
C LEU A 595 16.76 -3.30 -14.83
N GLU A 596 15.48 -3.10 -14.63
CA GLU A 596 14.49 -4.18 -14.56
C GLU A 596 13.41 -3.95 -15.61
N VAL A 597 13.04 -5.00 -16.35
CA VAL A 597 11.94 -4.97 -17.30
C VAL A 597 11.06 -6.17 -17.02
N ASN A 598 9.77 -5.94 -16.83
CA ASN A 598 8.77 -6.97 -16.57
C ASN A 598 7.60 -6.83 -17.54
N ALA A 599 7.24 -7.92 -18.21
CA ALA A 599 6.01 -8.05 -18.96
C ALA A 599 5.02 -8.90 -18.14
N TYR A 600 3.77 -8.49 -18.07
CA TYR A 600 2.75 -9.20 -17.31
C TYR A 600 1.44 -9.35 -18.10
N LEU A 601 0.71 -10.42 -17.77
CA LEU A 601 -0.67 -10.65 -18.16
C LEU A 601 -1.43 -11.15 -16.92
N MET A 602 -2.40 -10.37 -16.49
CA MET A 602 -3.34 -10.68 -15.42
C MET A 602 -4.69 -10.92 -16.08
N ASP A 603 -5.13 -12.17 -16.11
CA ASP A 603 -6.36 -12.64 -16.75
C ASP A 603 -7.40 -12.96 -15.68
N TYR A 604 -8.60 -12.41 -15.79
CA TYR A 604 -9.62 -12.48 -14.75
C TYR A 604 -10.89 -13.17 -15.22
N ASP A 605 -11.36 -14.10 -14.40
CA ASP A 605 -12.72 -14.64 -14.48
C ASP A 605 -13.58 -14.00 -13.38
N ASN A 606 -14.79 -13.57 -13.74
CA ASN A 606 -15.75 -12.97 -12.85
C ASN A 606 -15.23 -11.74 -12.09
N GLN A 607 -14.41 -10.90 -12.71
CA GLN A 607 -13.92 -9.69 -12.06
C GLN A 607 -15.09 -8.78 -11.64
N LEU A 608 -15.07 -8.30 -10.39
CA LEU A 608 -15.95 -7.22 -9.93
C LEU A 608 -15.42 -5.88 -10.46
N VAL A 609 -16.18 -5.21 -11.31
CA VAL A 609 -15.81 -3.93 -11.91
C VAL A 609 -16.77 -2.83 -11.47
N LEU A 610 -16.30 -1.58 -11.49
CA LEU A 610 -17.11 -0.42 -11.12
C LEU A 610 -18.28 -0.27 -12.10
N THR A 611 -19.49 -0.01 -11.59
CA THR A 611 -20.62 0.41 -12.42
C THR A 611 -20.49 1.87 -12.85
N GLY A 612 -19.73 2.65 -12.09
CA GLY A 612 -19.66 4.10 -12.14
C GLY A 612 -20.42 4.74 -10.98
N GLU A 613 -21.35 4.03 -10.38
CA GLU A 613 -22.18 4.49 -9.27
C GLU A 613 -21.47 4.41 -7.92
N ILE A 614 -21.96 5.22 -6.99
CA ILE A 614 -21.57 5.18 -5.59
C ILE A 614 -22.79 4.98 -4.68
N ASN A 615 -22.54 4.37 -3.52
CA ASN A 615 -23.55 4.26 -2.50
C ASN A 615 -23.68 5.56 -1.66
N ASN A 616 -24.54 5.54 -0.64
CA ASN A 616 -24.85 6.68 0.23
C ASN A 616 -23.66 7.29 1.01
N VAL A 617 -22.49 6.68 0.92
CA VAL A 617 -21.26 7.11 1.60
C VAL A 617 -20.07 7.31 0.64
N GLY A 618 -20.35 7.38 -0.67
CA GLY A 618 -19.34 7.63 -1.69
C GLY A 618 -18.55 6.40 -2.12
N ASP A 619 -18.91 5.19 -1.67
CA ASP A 619 -18.23 3.97 -2.05
C ASP A 619 -18.76 3.41 -3.37
N PRO A 620 -17.88 2.91 -4.25
CA PRO A 620 -18.27 2.44 -5.57
C PRO A 620 -19.08 1.14 -5.53
N ILE A 621 -20.14 1.08 -6.32
CA ILE A 621 -20.95 -0.11 -6.60
C ILE A 621 -20.25 -0.93 -7.70
N MET A 622 -20.26 -2.26 -7.56
CA MET A 622 -19.55 -3.17 -8.45
C MET A 622 -20.43 -4.32 -8.94
N VAL A 623 -20.17 -4.76 -10.17
CA VAL A 623 -20.83 -5.91 -10.81
C VAL A 623 -19.77 -6.86 -11.39
N ASN A 624 -20.03 -8.20 -11.39
CA ASN A 624 -19.13 -9.13 -12.05
C ASN A 624 -19.22 -9.03 -13.58
N VAL A 625 -18.06 -9.05 -14.24
CA VAL A 625 -17.95 -9.28 -15.68
C VAL A 625 -17.32 -10.65 -15.93
N PRO A 626 -17.78 -11.41 -16.96
CA PRO A 626 -17.30 -12.77 -17.16
C PRO A 626 -15.79 -12.85 -17.36
N GLU A 627 -15.25 -12.02 -18.26
CA GLU A 627 -13.85 -12.05 -18.66
C GLU A 627 -13.29 -10.63 -18.81
N SER A 628 -12.11 -10.41 -18.23
CA SER A 628 -11.36 -9.17 -18.36
C SER A 628 -9.86 -9.42 -18.23
N TYR A 629 -9.02 -8.52 -18.70
CA TYR A 629 -7.58 -8.67 -18.55
C TYR A 629 -6.86 -7.34 -18.31
N ARG A 630 -5.68 -7.45 -17.67
CA ARG A 630 -4.69 -6.39 -17.58
C ARG A 630 -3.37 -6.91 -18.11
N THR A 631 -2.78 -6.24 -19.08
CA THR A 631 -1.47 -6.63 -19.63
C THR A 631 -0.60 -5.40 -19.79
N GLY A 632 0.70 -5.56 -19.59
CA GLY A 632 1.60 -4.42 -19.71
C GLY A 632 3.07 -4.76 -19.66
N LEU A 633 3.86 -3.69 -19.83
CA LEU A 633 5.31 -3.68 -19.71
C LEU A 633 5.69 -2.63 -18.67
N GLU A 634 6.42 -3.05 -17.66
CA GLU A 634 7.02 -2.18 -16.65
C GLU A 634 8.53 -2.17 -16.85
N ALA A 635 9.13 -0.99 -16.85
CA ALA A 635 10.58 -0.81 -16.92
C ALA A 635 11.04 0.12 -15.79
N GLY A 636 11.99 -0.32 -14.99
CA GLY A 636 12.65 0.46 -13.94
C GLY A 636 14.12 0.65 -14.29
N LEU A 637 14.65 1.85 -14.14
CA LEU A 637 16.03 2.22 -14.43
C LEU A 637 16.57 3.07 -13.28
N ALA A 638 17.66 2.61 -12.66
CA ALA A 638 18.45 3.41 -11.74
C ALA A 638 19.86 3.60 -12.33
N VAL A 639 20.30 4.85 -12.42
CA VAL A 639 21.61 5.21 -13.00
C VAL A 639 22.36 6.18 -12.11
N ARG A 640 23.57 5.82 -11.77
CA ARG A 640 24.54 6.75 -11.19
C ARG A 640 25.32 7.46 -12.32
N ILE A 641 24.87 8.66 -12.69
CA ILE A 641 25.45 9.47 -13.75
C ILE A 641 26.84 9.98 -13.34
N LEU A 642 26.92 10.48 -12.09
CA LEU A 642 28.14 10.93 -11.42
C LEU A 642 28.14 10.39 -9.98
N LYS A 643 29.26 10.50 -9.25
CA LYS A 643 29.33 10.08 -7.84
C LYS A 643 28.28 10.77 -6.95
N ASN A 644 27.85 11.96 -7.34
CA ASN A 644 26.91 12.81 -6.62
C ASN A 644 25.63 13.13 -7.42
N LEU A 645 25.37 12.42 -8.52
CA LEU A 645 24.19 12.61 -9.35
C LEU A 645 23.60 11.26 -9.73
N THR A 646 22.38 10.97 -9.29
CA THR A 646 21.62 9.76 -9.61
C THR A 646 20.32 10.08 -10.32
N LEU A 647 19.88 9.15 -11.15
CA LEU A 647 18.58 9.14 -11.81
C LEU A 647 17.91 7.82 -11.48
N ASP A 648 16.72 7.88 -10.89
CA ASP A 648 15.80 6.76 -10.75
C ASP A 648 14.57 7.06 -11.62
N ALA A 649 14.21 6.16 -12.52
CA ALA A 649 13.08 6.35 -13.41
C ALA A 649 12.32 5.05 -13.62
N ASN A 650 11.02 5.14 -13.81
CA ASN A 650 10.24 4.01 -14.24
C ASN A 650 9.16 4.41 -15.25
N LEU A 651 8.75 3.43 -16.03
CA LEU A 651 7.75 3.55 -17.06
C LEU A 651 6.86 2.31 -17.03
N SER A 652 5.56 2.51 -17.04
CA SER A 652 4.55 1.45 -17.14
C SER A 652 3.65 1.71 -18.33
N LEU A 653 3.60 0.76 -19.25
CA LEU A 653 2.68 0.76 -20.39
C LEU A 653 1.69 -0.37 -20.19
N SER A 654 0.40 -0.10 -20.27
CA SER A 654 -0.61 -1.13 -20.04
C SER A 654 -1.81 -1.02 -20.98
N ARG A 655 -2.49 -2.15 -21.13
CA ARG A 655 -3.79 -2.27 -21.78
C ARG A 655 -4.69 -3.11 -20.89
N ASN A 656 -5.83 -2.54 -20.51
CA ASN A 656 -6.72 -3.11 -19.50
C ASN A 656 -8.13 -3.12 -20.08
N LYS A 657 -8.74 -4.31 -20.31
CA LYS A 657 -9.99 -4.43 -21.06
C LYS A 657 -10.97 -5.39 -20.37
N ILE A 658 -12.26 -5.08 -20.54
CA ILE A 658 -13.37 -6.01 -20.34
C ILE A 658 -13.80 -6.50 -21.72
N LEU A 659 -14.04 -7.81 -21.89
CA LEU A 659 -14.34 -8.38 -23.22
C LEU A 659 -15.78 -8.15 -23.63
N ASP A 660 -16.74 -8.35 -22.72
CA ASP A 660 -18.18 -8.24 -22.98
C ASP A 660 -18.83 -7.40 -21.87
N PHE A 661 -18.90 -6.08 -22.09
CA PHE A 661 -19.47 -5.15 -21.12
C PHE A 661 -20.86 -4.66 -21.56
N THR A 662 -21.78 -4.65 -20.60
CA THR A 662 -23.09 -4.01 -20.72
C THR A 662 -23.21 -2.94 -19.64
N GLU A 663 -23.45 -1.70 -20.04
CA GLU A 663 -23.81 -0.60 -19.13
C GLU A 663 -25.29 -0.72 -18.79
N TYR A 664 -25.64 -0.61 -17.53
CA TYR A 664 -27.01 -0.49 -17.03
C TYR A 664 -27.21 0.94 -16.51
N VAL A 665 -28.24 1.61 -17.00
CA VAL A 665 -28.56 3.00 -16.65
C VAL A 665 -29.94 3.01 -15.98
N ASP A 666 -30.02 3.54 -14.78
CA ASP A 666 -31.29 3.66 -14.05
C ASP A 666 -32.26 4.57 -14.80
N ASN A 667 -33.46 4.09 -15.00
CA ASN A 667 -34.55 4.85 -15.64
C ASN A 667 -35.61 5.21 -14.59
N TRP A 668 -35.52 6.43 -14.09
CA TRP A 668 -36.41 6.92 -13.03
C TRP A 668 -37.86 7.13 -13.51
N ASP A 669 -38.06 7.26 -14.83
CA ASP A 669 -39.40 7.41 -15.39
C ASP A 669 -40.17 6.08 -15.37
N THR A 670 -39.47 4.97 -15.52
CA THR A 670 -40.06 3.62 -15.58
C THR A 670 -39.80 2.78 -14.33
N GLY A 671 -38.85 3.17 -13.51
CA GLY A 671 -38.37 2.38 -12.35
C GLY A 671 -37.63 1.10 -12.76
N SER A 672 -37.05 1.06 -13.98
CA SER A 672 -36.27 -0.04 -14.53
C SER A 672 -34.88 0.42 -14.93
N GLN A 673 -34.07 -0.46 -15.51
CA GLN A 673 -32.76 -0.12 -16.06
C GLN A 673 -32.76 -0.26 -17.58
N ASP A 674 -32.12 0.70 -18.25
CA ASP A 674 -31.83 0.64 -19.69
C ASP A 674 -30.46 -0.04 -19.88
N ALA A 675 -30.43 -1.14 -20.66
CA ALA A 675 -29.23 -1.91 -20.90
C ALA A 675 -28.59 -1.54 -22.25
N HIS A 676 -27.30 -1.16 -22.23
CA HIS A 676 -26.51 -0.79 -23.40
C HIS A 676 -25.33 -1.75 -23.56
N TYR A 677 -25.35 -2.63 -24.55
CA TYR A 677 -24.23 -3.50 -24.86
C TYR A 677 -23.11 -2.74 -25.54
N LEU A 678 -21.92 -2.67 -24.93
CA LEU A 678 -20.74 -1.94 -25.40
C LEU A 678 -19.63 -2.87 -25.92
N GLY A 679 -19.64 -4.15 -25.56
CA GLY A 679 -18.64 -5.14 -25.97
C GLY A 679 -17.27 -4.91 -25.33
N LEU A 680 -16.21 -4.80 -26.13
CA LEU A 680 -14.83 -4.61 -25.66
C LEU A 680 -14.57 -3.16 -25.24
N VAL A 681 -14.36 -2.93 -23.95
CA VAL A 681 -14.15 -1.59 -23.36
C VAL A 681 -12.91 -1.54 -22.47
N ASP A 682 -12.40 -0.32 -22.19
CA ASP A 682 -11.34 -0.10 -21.20
C ASP A 682 -11.87 -0.22 -19.76
N LEU A 683 -11.09 -0.85 -18.90
CA LEU A 683 -11.34 -0.83 -17.46
C LEU A 683 -11.13 0.58 -16.90
N SER A 684 -12.06 1.03 -16.08
CA SER A 684 -12.00 2.31 -15.36
C SER A 684 -10.72 2.42 -14.52
N PHE A 685 -10.27 3.66 -14.29
CA PHE A 685 -9.07 4.00 -13.49
C PHE A 685 -7.82 3.19 -13.84
N SER A 686 -7.66 2.88 -15.12
CA SER A 686 -6.56 2.04 -15.61
C SER A 686 -5.79 2.79 -16.71
N PRO A 687 -4.90 3.74 -16.33
CA PRO A 687 -4.17 4.56 -17.30
C PRO A 687 -3.23 3.70 -18.13
N ALA A 688 -3.18 3.98 -19.46
CA ALA A 688 -2.33 3.24 -20.38
C ALA A 688 -0.83 3.55 -20.21
N LEU A 689 -0.48 4.68 -19.60
CA LEU A 689 0.90 5.11 -19.38
C LEU A 689 1.02 5.80 -18.03
N ILE A 690 1.95 5.29 -17.21
CA ILE A 690 2.45 5.94 -15.99
C ILE A 690 3.97 6.04 -16.11
N ALA A 691 4.53 7.21 -15.81
CA ALA A 691 5.97 7.43 -15.78
C ALA A 691 6.36 8.23 -14.54
N ASN A 692 7.43 7.82 -13.88
CA ASN A 692 8.00 8.53 -12.75
C ASN A 692 9.50 8.71 -12.97
N ASN A 693 10.06 9.81 -12.45
CA ASN A 693 11.50 9.94 -12.31
C ASN A 693 11.84 10.71 -11.03
N ARG A 694 13.05 10.43 -10.50
CA ARG A 694 13.71 11.16 -9.42
C ARG A 694 15.15 11.42 -9.84
N ILE A 695 15.54 12.68 -9.96
CA ILE A 695 16.90 13.10 -10.16
C ILE A 695 17.41 13.64 -8.83
N THR A 696 18.45 13.03 -8.27
CA THR A 696 19.02 13.43 -6.98
C THR A 696 20.45 13.93 -7.19
N TYR A 697 20.71 15.17 -6.76
CA TYR A 697 22.02 15.80 -6.78
C TYR A 697 22.49 16.09 -5.35
N GLN A 698 23.69 15.60 -5.01
CA GLN A 698 24.32 15.79 -3.70
C GLN A 698 25.56 16.69 -3.85
N PRO A 699 25.41 18.04 -3.85
CA PRO A 699 26.53 18.96 -4.10
C PRO A 699 27.61 18.95 -3.00
N LEU A 700 27.20 18.63 -1.76
CA LEU A 700 28.08 18.52 -0.61
C LEU A 700 27.55 17.49 0.38
N LYS A 701 28.38 17.07 1.35
CA LYS A 701 27.99 16.10 2.38
C LYS A 701 26.80 16.64 3.19
N GLY A 702 25.78 15.82 3.33
CA GLY A 702 24.56 16.12 4.07
C GLY A 702 23.50 16.91 3.28
N LEU A 703 23.79 17.49 2.10
CA LEU A 703 22.80 18.18 1.27
C LEU A 703 22.39 17.32 0.08
N SER A 704 21.08 17.10 -0.05
CA SER A 704 20.45 16.39 -1.16
C SER A 704 19.36 17.26 -1.80
N LEU A 705 19.41 17.39 -3.11
CA LEU A 705 18.42 18.08 -3.93
C LEU A 705 17.79 17.06 -4.86
N SER A 706 16.50 16.78 -4.69
CA SER A 706 15.78 15.80 -5.52
C SER A 706 14.66 16.49 -6.31
N PHE A 707 14.67 16.28 -7.62
CA PHE A 707 13.60 16.66 -8.52
C PHE A 707 12.80 15.42 -8.89
N LEU A 708 11.51 15.43 -8.53
CA LEU A 708 10.60 14.32 -8.76
C LEU A 708 9.57 14.72 -9.81
N SER A 709 9.27 13.81 -10.74
CA SER A 709 8.23 14.04 -11.74
C SER A 709 7.35 12.81 -11.87
N LYS A 710 6.06 13.03 -12.05
CA LYS A 710 5.07 11.97 -12.31
C LYS A 710 4.16 12.36 -13.46
N TYR A 711 4.00 11.45 -14.41
CA TYR A 711 3.04 11.54 -15.50
C TYR A 711 2.06 10.37 -15.41
N VAL A 712 0.78 10.67 -15.53
CA VAL A 712 -0.30 9.69 -15.65
C VAL A 712 -1.12 10.07 -16.86
N SER A 713 -1.35 9.12 -17.78
CA SER A 713 -2.21 9.35 -18.94
C SER A 713 -3.69 9.44 -18.53
N ARG A 714 -4.55 9.83 -19.46
CA ARG A 714 -6.00 9.86 -19.24
C ARG A 714 -6.52 8.53 -18.70
N GLN A 715 -7.58 8.58 -17.91
CA GLN A 715 -8.28 7.45 -17.34
C GLN A 715 -9.79 7.66 -17.53
N TYR A 716 -10.53 6.60 -17.84
CA TYR A 716 -11.99 6.64 -17.79
C TYR A 716 -12.46 6.47 -16.35
N ILE A 717 -13.54 7.18 -15.98
CA ILE A 717 -14.12 7.11 -14.63
C ILE A 717 -14.95 5.83 -14.50
N ASP A 718 -15.62 5.42 -15.58
CA ASP A 718 -16.39 4.20 -15.70
C ASP A 718 -15.91 3.33 -16.89
N ASN A 719 -16.56 2.18 -17.12
CA ASN A 719 -16.16 1.24 -18.15
C ASN A 719 -16.82 1.48 -19.51
N THR A 720 -17.20 2.71 -19.84
CA THR A 720 -17.96 3.00 -21.06
C THR A 720 -17.14 3.66 -22.16
N GLU A 721 -15.86 3.96 -21.88
CA GLU A 721 -14.98 4.72 -22.79
C GLU A 721 -15.55 6.08 -23.22
N SER A 722 -16.41 6.69 -22.39
CA SER A 722 -17.00 8.00 -22.71
C SER A 722 -15.97 9.12 -22.54
N GLU A 723 -15.78 9.93 -23.58
CA GLU A 723 -14.87 11.08 -23.54
C GLU A 723 -15.33 12.19 -22.58
N THR A 724 -16.59 12.19 -22.16
CA THR A 724 -17.15 13.12 -21.16
C THR A 724 -17.03 12.59 -19.73
N ARG A 725 -16.66 11.32 -19.56
CA ARG A 725 -16.55 10.63 -18.26
C ARG A 725 -15.12 10.11 -18.09
N ARG A 726 -14.16 11.04 -18.05
CA ARG A 726 -12.74 10.72 -17.92
C ARG A 726 -12.02 11.75 -17.06
N LEU A 727 -10.89 11.34 -16.53
CA LEU A 727 -9.86 12.20 -15.95
C LEU A 727 -8.84 12.54 -17.04
N ASP A 728 -8.46 13.81 -17.11
CA ASP A 728 -7.45 14.28 -18.04
C ASP A 728 -6.04 13.82 -17.61
N PRO A 729 -5.10 13.65 -18.55
CA PRO A 729 -3.73 13.32 -18.22
C PRO A 729 -3.08 14.45 -17.44
N TYR A 730 -2.20 14.09 -16.49
CA TYR A 730 -1.47 15.08 -15.72
C TYR A 730 0.03 14.81 -15.68
N PHE A 731 0.80 15.90 -15.55
CA PHE A 731 2.24 15.89 -15.32
C PHE A 731 2.55 16.83 -14.16
N VAL A 732 2.96 16.26 -13.04
CA VAL A 732 3.23 16.98 -11.80
C VAL A 732 4.70 16.83 -11.40
N ASN A 733 5.27 17.90 -10.85
CA ASN A 733 6.68 17.93 -10.48
C ASN A 733 6.85 18.50 -9.07
N HIS A 734 7.80 17.93 -8.32
CA HIS A 734 8.11 18.32 -6.96
C HIS A 734 9.61 18.56 -6.79
N LEU A 735 9.98 19.45 -5.89
CA LEU A 735 11.36 19.65 -5.48
C LEU A 735 11.48 19.33 -4.00
N LEU A 736 12.40 18.45 -3.66
CA LEU A 736 12.77 18.11 -2.29
C LEU A 736 14.19 18.56 -2.01
N ILE A 737 14.37 19.30 -0.94
CA ILE A 737 15.66 19.72 -0.39
C ILE A 737 15.78 19.08 0.98
N ASP A 738 16.81 18.30 1.18
CA ASP A 738 17.12 17.65 2.46
C ASP A 738 18.55 18.03 2.86
N TYR A 739 18.72 18.57 4.05
CA TYR A 739 20.03 18.93 4.58
C TYR A 739 20.18 18.44 6.01
N SER A 740 21.17 17.58 6.25
CA SER A 740 21.51 17.10 7.57
C SER A 740 22.96 17.45 7.96
N PHE A 741 23.15 17.74 9.24
CA PHE A 741 24.47 18.06 9.80
C PHE A 741 24.54 17.67 11.27
N HIS A 742 25.76 17.35 11.72
CA HIS A 742 26.04 16.98 13.12
C HIS A 742 26.56 18.18 13.92
N THR A 743 26.25 18.21 15.20
CA THR A 743 26.74 19.22 16.12
C THR A 743 27.45 18.55 17.31
N LYS A 744 27.96 19.35 18.24
CA LYS A 744 28.58 18.80 19.46
C LYS A 744 27.60 18.27 20.49
N TRP A 745 26.31 18.66 20.39
CA TRP A 745 25.30 18.43 21.41
C TRP A 745 24.12 17.62 20.89
N ILE A 746 23.96 17.54 19.60
CA ILE A 746 22.88 16.89 18.90
C ILE A 746 23.52 16.01 17.82
N ASP A 747 23.19 14.73 17.80
CA ASP A 747 23.80 13.75 16.90
C ASP A 747 23.51 14.12 15.44
N GLU A 748 22.28 14.47 15.12
CA GLU A 748 21.96 14.99 13.80
C GLU A 748 20.83 16.04 13.86
N ILE A 749 20.98 17.10 13.09
CA ILE A 749 19.90 18.04 12.79
C ILE A 749 19.58 17.90 11.31
N GLY A 750 18.34 17.55 10.97
CA GLY A 750 17.85 17.47 9.61
C GLY A 750 16.87 18.60 9.30
N ILE A 751 16.98 19.20 8.12
CA ILE A 751 16.07 20.23 7.61
C ILE A 751 15.57 19.78 6.27
N ASN A 752 14.24 19.67 6.10
CA ASN A 752 13.59 19.25 4.88
C ASN A 752 12.69 20.38 4.35
N LEU A 753 12.74 20.61 3.05
CA LEU A 753 11.80 21.46 2.35
C LEU A 753 11.26 20.72 1.12
N MET A 754 9.96 20.57 1.05
CA MET A 754 9.29 20.00 -0.10
C MET A 754 8.38 21.04 -0.75
N VAL A 755 8.64 21.35 -2.02
CA VAL A 755 7.79 22.21 -2.86
C VAL A 755 7.04 21.29 -3.80
N ASN A 756 5.76 21.11 -3.54
CA ASN A 756 4.88 20.24 -4.32
C ASN A 756 4.32 21.03 -5.52
N ASN A 757 4.14 20.31 -6.63
CA ASN A 757 3.50 20.84 -7.84
C ASN A 757 4.07 22.20 -8.28
N ILE A 758 5.39 22.25 -8.47
CA ILE A 758 6.16 23.49 -8.72
C ILE A 758 5.69 24.27 -9.97
N PHE A 759 5.06 23.58 -10.93
CA PHE A 759 4.54 24.21 -12.15
C PHE A 759 3.04 24.55 -12.06
N ASN A 760 2.47 24.41 -10.87
CA ASN A 760 1.08 24.78 -10.58
C ASN A 760 0.06 24.11 -11.49
N ALA A 761 0.27 22.82 -11.83
CA ALA A 761 -0.65 22.04 -12.63
C ALA A 761 -2.00 21.87 -11.89
N LYS A 762 -3.10 21.97 -12.62
CA LYS A 762 -4.44 21.65 -12.14
C LYS A 762 -4.78 20.25 -12.65
N TYR A 763 -5.13 19.32 -11.77
CA TYR A 763 -5.41 17.93 -12.12
C TYR A 763 -6.30 17.27 -11.06
N GLU A 764 -6.99 16.23 -11.46
CA GLU A 764 -7.84 15.36 -10.66
C GLU A 764 -7.26 13.94 -10.68
N THR A 765 -7.31 13.24 -9.55
CA THR A 765 -6.77 11.88 -9.42
C THR A 765 -7.84 10.81 -9.30
N ASP A 766 -9.05 11.20 -8.96
CA ASP A 766 -10.21 10.33 -8.86
C ASP A 766 -11.49 11.11 -9.22
N ALA A 767 -12.57 10.37 -9.47
CA ALA A 767 -13.92 10.90 -9.68
C ALA A 767 -14.94 9.77 -9.59
N TRP A 768 -16.19 10.12 -9.44
CA TRP A 768 -17.31 9.21 -9.60
C TRP A 768 -18.35 9.81 -10.54
N VAL A 769 -19.20 8.96 -11.10
CA VAL A 769 -20.27 9.36 -12.01
C VAL A 769 -21.46 8.41 -11.84
N TYR A 770 -22.65 9.01 -11.67
CA TYR A 770 -23.92 8.30 -11.68
C TYR A 770 -24.77 8.82 -12.82
N ARG A 771 -25.18 7.93 -13.73
CA ARG A 771 -25.96 8.24 -14.90
C ARG A 771 -27.36 7.67 -14.75
N TYR A 772 -28.38 8.47 -15.08
CA TYR A 772 -29.77 8.08 -14.99
C TYR A 772 -30.61 8.74 -16.07
N VAL A 773 -31.82 8.19 -16.33
CA VAL A 773 -32.85 8.75 -17.20
C VAL A 773 -33.91 9.39 -16.35
N TYR A 774 -34.26 10.64 -16.65
CA TYR A 774 -35.35 11.36 -16.03
C TYR A 774 -35.97 12.33 -17.05
N GLU A 775 -37.33 12.33 -17.17
CA GLU A 775 -38.07 13.09 -18.19
C GLU A 775 -37.58 12.79 -19.63
N ASP A 776 -37.38 11.48 -19.94
CA ASP A 776 -36.84 11.01 -21.22
C ASP A 776 -35.45 11.58 -21.56
N GLN A 777 -34.68 12.11 -20.57
CA GLN A 777 -33.35 12.66 -20.80
C GLN A 777 -32.30 11.88 -20.00
N TYR A 778 -31.13 11.63 -20.62
CA TYR A 778 -29.96 11.12 -19.89
C TYR A 778 -29.31 12.25 -19.11
N LEU A 779 -29.36 12.14 -17.79
CA LEU A 779 -28.73 13.07 -16.87
C LEU A 779 -27.53 12.40 -16.18
N MET A 780 -26.70 13.19 -15.50
CA MET A 780 -25.50 12.69 -14.86
C MET A 780 -25.21 13.50 -13.60
N MET A 781 -25.00 12.81 -12.48
CA MET A 781 -24.36 13.36 -11.28
C MET A 781 -22.90 12.94 -11.27
N ASN A 782 -22.03 13.75 -10.69
CA ASN A 782 -20.60 13.47 -10.64
C ASN A 782 -19.93 14.22 -9.50
N GLY A 783 -18.76 13.74 -9.07
CA GLY A 783 -17.84 14.40 -8.16
C GLY A 783 -16.41 14.10 -8.55
N TYR A 784 -15.57 15.12 -8.59
CA TYR A 784 -14.15 15.04 -8.93
C TYR A 784 -13.30 15.34 -7.70
N PHE A 785 -12.08 14.80 -7.65
CA PHE A 785 -11.15 14.99 -6.54
C PHE A 785 -9.90 15.77 -7.01
N PRO A 786 -10.01 17.13 -7.06
CA PRO A 786 -8.93 17.98 -7.50
C PRO A 786 -7.80 18.02 -6.47
N GLN A 787 -6.58 17.93 -6.96
CA GLN A 787 -5.39 17.97 -6.12
C GLN A 787 -4.82 19.39 -6.02
N ALA A 788 -4.12 19.63 -4.91
CA ALA A 788 -3.56 20.94 -4.58
C ALA A 788 -2.60 21.44 -5.68
N THR A 789 -2.72 22.69 -5.99
CA THR A 789 -1.79 23.43 -6.84
C THR A 789 -0.45 23.62 -6.12
N LEU A 790 0.38 24.59 -6.51
CA LEU A 790 1.67 24.85 -5.85
C LEU A 790 1.49 24.99 -4.33
N ASN A 791 2.16 24.14 -3.57
CA ASN A 791 2.14 24.15 -2.11
C ASN A 791 3.50 23.72 -1.55
N LEU A 792 3.75 23.96 -0.27
CA LEU A 792 5.03 23.65 0.34
C LEU A 792 4.87 23.10 1.77
N MET A 793 5.84 22.27 2.16
CA MET A 793 6.02 21.74 3.52
C MET A 793 7.50 21.89 3.90
N ALA A 794 7.76 22.38 5.10
CA ALA A 794 9.10 22.44 5.67
C ALA A 794 9.12 21.71 7.01
N GLY A 795 10.20 20.98 7.30
CA GLY A 795 10.36 20.20 8.51
C GLY A 795 11.75 20.35 9.12
N VAL A 796 11.83 20.14 10.42
CA VAL A 796 13.09 20.05 11.17
C VAL A 796 13.06 18.77 12.03
N ARG A 797 14.17 18.04 12.01
CA ARG A 797 14.40 16.83 12.80
C ARG A 797 15.60 17.03 13.72
N PHE A 798 15.48 16.57 14.95
CA PHE A 798 16.55 16.49 15.93
C PHE A 798 16.70 15.04 16.38
N ASP A 799 17.88 14.46 16.18
CA ASP A 799 18.29 13.16 16.67
C ASP A 799 19.30 13.39 17.83
N LEU A 800 18.95 12.91 19.03
CA LEU A 800 19.64 13.16 20.31
C LEU A 800 20.19 11.86 20.89
#